data_ab355b187d5c8a695269f34bd3f6b9b6
#
_entry.id   ab355b187d5c8a695269f34bd3f6b9b6
#
_cell.length_a   1.000
_cell.length_b   1.000
_cell.length_c   1.000
_cell.angle_alpha   90.00
_cell.angle_beta   90.00
_cell.angle_gamma   90.00
#
_symmetry.space_group_name_H-M   'P 1'
#
loop_
_entity.id
_entity.type
_entity.pdbx_description
1 polymer ?
#
loop_
_entity_poly.entity_id
_entity_poly.type
_entity_poly.pdbx_seq_one_letter_code
_entity_poly.pdbx_strand_id
1 'polypeptide(L)'
;MKPVAAVGGLVLPMLLAWTALAGDSGARPLGELPYRPGLDPSAMDRSVDPCDDFYQYACGGWIANNPIPPDRASWNVYSRLANDNLQYLWGILQAASDPTAERDAVQRQIGDYFAACMDTDAIDARGSGPLAPILTQISRLESRDQLAPLVARLHGEMSNGDLLFAYTALPDFEHPENMIGTFFSGGTGLPERDYYLSDEPEMREARQRYEQHVAVMLALIGESKRSARRSARRVLEFETQLATAQLSATDRQDLTQLNHPRDGKLLQKMAPGFDWLAYLRLRSPATIERVNVTEPAFLAEVGRLLRQTPLAHLKAYLRWSYLRGHAGMLARPIADEAFAFNSAYLHGVREQPPRWRTCVTVADEDLGEALGREFVARTFTPATRQQSIAMIEGIESVMRQRIEQADWMSRPTKDQALAKLAGIRNKIGHPETWRDYSPVEIDRKDYFGNRVAAAAFEEARQMGMIGRPTDPDEWFMTPQTVNAFYDPQRNEMNFPAGVLQPPLFDMRIDAAPRWGNTGETMGHELVHAFDDTGRHFDADGNLVDWWTADDAAEFERRTQCLVDQYGSYTVIDDVKLNSRLTLGEDIADLVGTTLAYVGWKLATEGEPLEPRDGLSPEQRFFVGNAQWACGAVTDERARVKARTSIYAPLRYRINGVVVNMPEFAHAFQCTQGDALYKPEGQVCKIW
;
A
#
# COMPACT_ATOMS: atom_id res chain seq x y z
N MET A 1 39.46 -1.61 -82.23
CA MET A 1 39.20 -0.14 -82.20
C MET A 1 38.71 0.21 -80.79
N LYS A 2 39.42 1.01 -80.14
CA LYS A 2 39.38 1.69 -78.84
C LYS A 2 38.37 1.24 -77.77
N PRO A 3 38.88 1.10 -76.51
CA PRO A 3 38.08 0.71 -75.34
C PRO A 3 37.47 1.92 -74.66
N VAL A 4 36.33 1.69 -73.98
CA VAL A 4 35.68 2.65 -73.06
C VAL A 4 35.95 2.19 -71.66
N ALA A 5 36.42 3.14 -70.85
CA ALA A 5 36.84 2.99 -69.50
C ALA A 5 35.72 2.56 -68.55
N ALA A 6 35.97 1.61 -67.65
CA ALA A 6 35.16 1.25 -66.49
C ALA A 6 35.51 2.17 -65.33
N VAL A 7 34.55 2.91 -64.84
CA VAL A 7 34.60 3.62 -63.54
C VAL A 7 34.14 2.65 -62.45
N GLY A 8 35.09 2.22 -61.65
CA GLY A 8 34.80 1.42 -60.44
C GLY A 8 34.22 2.27 -59.34
N GLY A 9 32.95 2.04 -59.05
CA GLY A 9 32.31 2.52 -57.84
C GLY A 9 32.57 1.57 -56.65
N LEU A 10 33.33 2.02 -55.66
CA LEU A 10 33.45 1.37 -54.36
C LEU A 10 32.09 1.48 -53.64
N VAL A 11 31.40 0.37 -53.53
CA VAL A 11 30.26 0.23 -52.61
C VAL A 11 30.87 -0.17 -51.25
N LEU A 12 31.00 0.79 -50.34
CA LEU A 12 31.19 0.52 -48.91
C LEU A 12 29.89 -0.10 -48.36
N PRO A 13 29.95 -1.25 -47.68
CA PRO A 13 28.79 -1.71 -46.91
C PRO A 13 28.66 -0.81 -45.68
N MET A 14 27.58 0.03 -45.63
CA MET A 14 27.13 0.60 -44.40
C MET A 14 26.65 -0.55 -43.49
N LEU A 15 27.50 -0.95 -42.58
CA LEU A 15 27.13 -1.65 -41.36
C LEU A 15 26.28 -0.69 -40.54
N LEU A 16 24.96 -0.75 -40.74
CA LEU A 16 23.98 -0.26 -39.75
C LEU A 16 24.18 -1.09 -38.48
N ALA A 17 25.04 -0.58 -37.61
CA ALA A 17 25.01 -0.98 -36.21
C ALA A 17 23.64 -0.60 -35.67
N TRP A 18 22.75 -1.55 -35.59
CA TRP A 18 21.61 -1.49 -34.65
C TRP A 18 22.22 -1.51 -33.25
N THR A 19 22.57 -0.34 -32.74
CA THR A 19 22.62 -0.16 -31.31
C THR A 19 21.21 -0.37 -30.84
N ALA A 20 20.94 -1.50 -30.22
CA ALA A 20 19.81 -1.69 -29.38
C ALA A 20 19.83 -0.52 -28.38
N LEU A 21 18.92 0.41 -28.56
CA LEU A 21 18.55 1.34 -27.52
C LEU A 21 17.90 0.48 -26.43
N ALA A 22 18.74 -0.15 -25.60
CA ALA A 22 18.34 -0.49 -24.26
C ALA A 22 17.86 0.83 -23.65
N GLY A 23 16.59 0.92 -23.32
CA GLY A 23 16.00 2.07 -22.69
C GLY A 23 16.69 2.33 -21.37
N ASP A 24 17.77 3.09 -21.43
CA ASP A 24 18.36 3.68 -20.23
C ASP A 24 17.37 4.75 -19.78
N SER A 25 16.60 4.43 -18.76
CA SER A 25 15.58 5.31 -18.20
C SER A 25 16.17 6.55 -17.52
N GLY A 26 17.38 6.97 -17.79
CA GLY A 26 18.07 8.11 -17.22
C GLY A 26 18.15 8.08 -15.68
N ALA A 27 17.69 7.00 -15.04
CA ALA A 27 17.71 6.81 -13.60
C ALA A 27 19.16 6.62 -13.13
N ARG A 28 19.54 7.42 -12.14
CA ARG A 28 20.87 7.37 -11.53
C ARG A 28 20.75 7.45 -10.01
N PRO A 29 21.74 6.94 -9.27
CA PRO A 29 21.80 7.18 -7.83
C PRO A 29 21.91 8.67 -7.56
N LEU A 30 21.14 9.17 -6.60
CA LEU A 30 21.12 10.58 -6.24
C LEU A 30 21.97 10.81 -4.99
N GLY A 31 22.72 11.91 -4.99
CA GLY A 31 23.43 12.41 -3.81
C GLY A 31 22.56 13.34 -2.93
N GLU A 32 21.52 13.94 -3.54
CA GLU A 32 20.56 14.82 -2.88
C GLU A 32 19.17 14.62 -3.50
N LEU A 33 18.12 14.85 -2.71
CA LEU A 33 16.74 14.81 -3.23
C LEU A 33 16.51 16.01 -4.15
N PRO A 34 15.91 15.82 -5.35
CA PRO A 34 15.61 16.92 -6.24
C PRO A 34 14.47 17.77 -5.67
N TYR A 35 14.66 19.08 -5.68
CA TYR A 35 13.58 19.99 -5.32
C TYR A 35 12.49 20.01 -6.39
N ARG A 36 11.26 19.85 -5.96
CA ARG A 36 10.06 20.02 -6.78
C ARG A 36 9.09 20.94 -6.04
N PRO A 37 8.53 21.98 -6.69
CA PRO A 37 7.63 22.91 -6.00
C PRO A 37 6.31 22.22 -5.62
N GLY A 38 5.79 22.57 -4.45
CA GLY A 38 4.50 22.08 -3.95
C GLY A 38 3.28 22.65 -4.70
N LEU A 39 3.47 23.74 -5.47
CA LEU A 39 2.55 24.20 -6.50
C LEU A 39 3.36 24.48 -7.77
N ASP A 40 3.00 23.83 -8.86
CA ASP A 40 3.62 23.97 -10.17
C ASP A 40 2.61 24.49 -11.20
N PRO A 41 2.71 25.78 -11.62
CA PRO A 41 1.82 26.32 -12.64
C PRO A 41 1.89 25.61 -13.99
N SER A 42 3.00 24.92 -14.32
CA SER A 42 3.15 24.16 -15.56
C SER A 42 2.41 22.82 -15.54
N ALA A 43 1.99 22.34 -14.36
CA ALA A 43 1.15 21.17 -14.18
C ALA A 43 -0.31 21.40 -14.60
N MET A 44 -0.72 22.67 -14.74
CA MET A 44 -2.09 23.05 -15.05
C MET A 44 -2.39 22.98 -16.55
N ASP A 45 -3.63 22.70 -16.90
CA ASP A 45 -4.22 22.92 -18.23
C ASP A 45 -5.25 24.05 -18.15
N ARG A 46 -4.79 25.25 -18.39
CA ARG A 46 -5.66 26.46 -18.32
C ARG A 46 -6.65 26.59 -19.47
N SER A 47 -6.68 25.66 -20.42
CA SER A 47 -7.69 25.62 -21.48
C SER A 47 -8.99 24.96 -21.03
N VAL A 48 -8.97 24.23 -19.92
CA VAL A 48 -10.12 23.56 -19.30
C VAL A 48 -10.82 24.53 -18.35
N ASP A 49 -12.14 24.52 -18.34
CA ASP A 49 -12.90 25.26 -17.33
C ASP A 49 -12.80 24.55 -15.97
N PRO A 50 -12.28 25.22 -14.92
CA PRO A 50 -12.16 24.63 -13.59
C PRO A 50 -13.51 24.23 -12.98
N CYS A 51 -14.62 24.81 -13.42
CA CYS A 51 -15.96 24.48 -12.97
C CYS A 51 -16.56 23.23 -13.63
N ASP A 52 -15.96 22.77 -14.74
CA ASP A 52 -16.38 21.53 -15.43
C ASP A 52 -15.50 20.33 -15.03
N ASP A 53 -14.17 20.53 -14.96
CA ASP A 53 -13.23 19.47 -14.59
C ASP A 53 -11.99 20.07 -13.90
N PHE A 54 -12.08 20.24 -12.59
CA PHE A 54 -11.02 20.86 -11.82
C PHE A 54 -9.74 19.99 -11.76
N TYR A 55 -9.89 18.67 -11.74
CA TYR A 55 -8.75 17.78 -11.80
C TYR A 55 -7.96 17.96 -13.10
N GLN A 56 -8.64 18.00 -14.23
CA GLN A 56 -7.99 18.24 -15.53
C GLN A 56 -7.38 19.65 -15.59
N TYR A 57 -8.07 20.67 -15.07
CA TYR A 57 -7.55 22.03 -14.99
C TYR A 57 -6.23 22.09 -14.19
N ALA A 58 -6.17 21.47 -13.02
CA ALA A 58 -5.02 21.52 -12.12
C ALA A 58 -3.89 20.57 -12.52
N CYS A 59 -4.20 19.43 -13.19
CA CYS A 59 -3.29 18.30 -13.42
C CYS A 59 -3.01 18.00 -14.90
N GLY A 60 -3.76 18.58 -15.85
CA GLY A 60 -3.68 18.19 -17.26
C GLY A 60 -2.29 18.35 -17.88
N GLY A 61 -1.59 19.45 -17.55
CA GLY A 61 -0.21 19.65 -17.99
C GLY A 61 0.75 18.64 -17.35
N TRP A 62 0.54 18.31 -16.07
CA TRP A 62 1.36 17.29 -15.37
C TRP A 62 1.20 15.93 -16.06
N ILE A 63 -0.03 15.50 -16.30
CA ILE A 63 -0.34 14.20 -16.93
C ILE A 63 0.27 14.12 -18.33
N ALA A 64 0.15 15.17 -19.13
CA ALA A 64 0.72 15.24 -20.46
C ALA A 64 2.26 15.14 -20.47
N ASN A 65 2.91 15.76 -19.48
CA ASN A 65 4.36 15.82 -19.37
C ASN A 65 4.98 14.63 -18.60
N ASN A 66 4.17 13.81 -17.93
CA ASN A 66 4.62 12.70 -17.11
C ASN A 66 3.87 11.41 -17.48
N PRO A 67 4.08 10.84 -18.69
CA PRO A 67 3.46 9.58 -19.07
C PRO A 67 3.88 8.46 -18.11
N ILE A 68 3.01 7.44 -17.98
CA ILE A 68 3.31 6.27 -17.16
C ILE A 68 4.59 5.60 -17.68
N PRO A 69 5.65 5.48 -16.86
CA PRO A 69 6.85 4.75 -17.25
C PRO A 69 6.53 3.30 -17.64
N PRO A 70 7.25 2.69 -18.59
CA PRO A 70 6.93 1.36 -19.10
C PRO A 70 7.01 0.26 -18.02
N ASP A 71 7.78 0.48 -16.97
CA ASP A 71 7.98 -0.41 -15.82
C ASP A 71 7.03 -0.14 -14.65
N ARG A 72 5.92 0.58 -14.90
CA ARG A 72 4.91 0.92 -13.88
C ARG A 72 3.49 0.76 -14.42
N ALA A 73 2.55 0.46 -13.50
CA ALA A 73 1.11 0.41 -13.79
C ALA A 73 0.39 1.75 -13.49
N SER A 74 1.06 2.67 -12.79
CA SER A 74 0.54 4.00 -12.47
C SER A 74 1.70 4.97 -12.25
N TRP A 75 1.43 6.25 -12.50
CA TRP A 75 2.38 7.31 -12.25
C TRP A 75 1.66 8.55 -11.74
N ASN A 76 2.02 9.04 -10.57
CA ASN A 76 1.43 10.20 -9.93
C ASN A 76 2.48 10.94 -9.09
N VAL A 77 2.11 12.05 -8.46
CA VAL A 77 3.02 12.87 -7.65
C VAL A 77 3.62 12.08 -6.49
N TYR A 78 2.83 11.28 -5.77
CA TYR A 78 3.33 10.39 -4.71
C TYR A 78 4.34 9.36 -5.22
N SER A 79 4.01 8.68 -6.32
CA SER A 79 4.93 7.67 -6.90
C SER A 79 6.19 8.30 -7.48
N ARG A 80 6.13 9.56 -7.93
CA ARG A 80 7.30 10.32 -8.37
C ARG A 80 8.20 10.66 -7.19
N LEU A 81 7.65 11.16 -6.08
CA LEU A 81 8.43 11.41 -4.86
C LEU A 81 9.01 10.11 -4.30
N ALA A 82 8.22 9.03 -4.24
CA ALA A 82 8.71 7.72 -3.83
C ALA A 82 9.86 7.22 -4.72
N ASN A 83 9.80 7.48 -6.03
CA ASN A 83 10.90 7.16 -6.94
C ASN A 83 12.15 8.02 -6.69
N ASP A 84 11.99 9.31 -6.42
CA ASP A 84 13.11 10.19 -6.04
C ASP A 84 13.76 9.71 -4.73
N ASN A 85 12.96 9.31 -3.73
CA ASN A 85 13.44 8.70 -2.49
C ASN A 85 14.19 7.39 -2.77
N LEU A 86 13.65 6.49 -3.61
CA LEU A 86 14.33 5.24 -3.98
C LEU A 86 15.68 5.49 -4.69
N GLN A 87 15.77 6.49 -5.58
CA GLN A 87 17.04 6.85 -6.21
C GLN A 87 18.05 7.42 -5.22
N TYR A 88 17.57 8.15 -4.22
CA TYR A 88 18.40 8.66 -3.14
C TYR A 88 18.91 7.52 -2.24
N LEU A 89 18.04 6.59 -1.86
CA LEU A 89 18.40 5.37 -1.14
C LEU A 89 19.38 4.50 -1.94
N TRP A 90 19.21 4.46 -3.28
CA TRP A 90 20.19 3.81 -4.15
C TRP A 90 21.59 4.42 -4.00
N GLY A 91 21.69 5.75 -3.94
CA GLY A 91 22.96 6.43 -3.69
C GLY A 91 23.61 6.03 -2.38
N ILE A 92 22.80 5.93 -1.30
CA ILE A 92 23.25 5.47 0.03
C ILE A 92 23.74 4.01 -0.05
N LEU A 93 22.94 3.11 -0.63
CA LEU A 93 23.26 1.69 -0.74
C LEU A 93 24.46 1.42 -1.64
N GLN A 94 24.60 2.16 -2.73
CA GLN A 94 25.76 2.05 -3.62
C GLN A 94 27.05 2.44 -2.89
N ALA A 95 27.04 3.55 -2.15
CA ALA A 95 28.19 3.95 -1.35
C ALA A 95 28.50 2.93 -0.23
N ALA A 96 27.47 2.42 0.44
CA ALA A 96 27.61 1.40 1.47
C ALA A 96 28.08 0.03 0.93
N SER A 97 27.86 -0.25 -0.36
CA SER A 97 28.28 -1.52 -0.99
C SER A 97 29.75 -1.58 -1.38
N ASP A 98 30.48 -0.46 -1.35
CA ASP A 98 31.91 -0.44 -1.67
C ASP A 98 32.71 -1.12 -0.54
N PRO A 99 33.34 -2.30 -0.80
CA PRO A 99 34.08 -3.02 0.23
C PRO A 99 35.41 -2.34 0.62
N THR A 100 35.85 -1.35 -0.16
CA THR A 100 37.09 -0.61 0.08
C THR A 100 36.88 0.64 0.95
N ALA A 101 35.64 1.08 1.10
CA ALA A 101 35.27 2.23 1.94
C ALA A 101 35.27 1.85 3.43
N GLU A 102 35.56 2.83 4.29
CA GLU A 102 35.34 2.71 5.71
C GLU A 102 33.82 2.70 5.97
N ARG A 103 33.33 1.61 6.57
CA ARG A 103 31.90 1.37 6.82
C ARG A 103 31.67 0.95 8.27
N ASP A 104 30.69 1.53 8.92
CA ASP A 104 30.22 1.02 10.21
C ASP A 104 29.45 -0.32 10.06
N ALA A 105 28.94 -0.88 11.14
CA ALA A 105 28.25 -2.17 11.12
C ALA A 105 26.95 -2.11 10.29
N VAL A 106 26.18 -1.03 10.42
CA VAL A 106 24.92 -0.83 9.71
C VAL A 106 25.17 -0.65 8.21
N GLN A 107 26.14 0.19 7.85
CA GLN A 107 26.52 0.41 6.45
C GLN A 107 27.04 -0.87 5.79
N ARG A 108 27.80 -1.70 6.51
CA ARG A 108 28.21 -3.03 6.00
C ARG A 108 26.98 -3.90 5.73
N GLN A 109 26.06 -3.96 6.68
CA GLN A 109 24.88 -4.83 6.58
C GLN A 109 24.00 -4.46 5.38
N ILE A 110 23.58 -3.18 5.26
CA ILE A 110 22.74 -2.72 4.14
C ILE A 110 23.49 -2.78 2.80
N GLY A 111 24.79 -2.47 2.78
CA GLY A 111 25.61 -2.48 1.56
C GLY A 111 25.89 -3.89 1.04
N ASP A 112 26.18 -4.85 1.92
CA ASP A 112 26.42 -6.23 1.52
C ASP A 112 25.11 -6.93 1.10
N TYR A 113 23.98 -6.59 1.74
CA TYR A 113 22.64 -7.00 1.30
C TYR A 113 22.34 -6.52 -0.12
N PHE A 114 22.52 -5.22 -0.38
CA PHE A 114 22.33 -4.64 -1.70
C PHE A 114 23.22 -5.26 -2.76
N ALA A 115 24.49 -5.48 -2.45
CA ALA A 115 25.42 -6.12 -3.37
C ALA A 115 25.03 -7.56 -3.73
N ALA A 116 24.54 -8.35 -2.76
CA ALA A 116 24.03 -9.69 -3.02
C ALA A 116 22.80 -9.68 -3.96
N CYS A 117 21.91 -8.71 -3.76
CA CYS A 117 20.74 -8.53 -4.64
C CYS A 117 21.16 -8.13 -6.08
N MET A 118 22.17 -7.28 -6.23
CA MET A 118 22.62 -6.80 -7.55
C MET A 118 23.39 -7.86 -8.37
N ASP A 119 23.85 -8.94 -7.74
CA ASP A 119 24.60 -10.03 -8.41
C ASP A 119 23.63 -11.01 -9.09
N THR A 120 23.09 -10.58 -10.25
CA THR A 120 22.16 -11.39 -11.04
C THR A 120 22.77 -12.68 -11.58
N ASP A 121 24.08 -12.70 -11.85
CA ASP A 121 24.77 -13.89 -12.37
C ASP A 121 24.82 -14.98 -11.28
N ALA A 122 25.11 -14.61 -10.04
CA ALA A 122 25.06 -15.54 -8.92
C ALA A 122 23.64 -16.08 -8.67
N ILE A 123 22.62 -15.22 -8.79
CA ILE A 123 21.21 -15.61 -8.64
C ILE A 123 20.81 -16.59 -9.75
N ASP A 124 21.11 -16.26 -11.01
CA ASP A 124 20.79 -17.10 -12.17
C ASP A 124 21.49 -18.47 -12.08
N ALA A 125 22.76 -18.50 -11.65
CA ALA A 125 23.52 -19.75 -11.49
C ALA A 125 22.90 -20.72 -10.45
N ARG A 126 22.18 -20.21 -9.45
CA ARG A 126 21.50 -21.03 -8.43
C ARG A 126 20.18 -21.62 -8.94
N GLY A 127 19.57 -21.06 -9.98
CA GLY A 127 18.30 -21.53 -10.55
C GLY A 127 17.17 -21.57 -9.52
N SER A 128 16.50 -22.71 -9.40
CA SER A 128 15.50 -23.02 -8.34
C SER A 128 16.12 -23.75 -7.14
N GLY A 129 17.45 -23.93 -7.12
CA GLY A 129 18.16 -24.65 -6.06
C GLY A 129 17.84 -24.21 -4.64
N PRO A 130 17.72 -22.90 -4.35
CA PRO A 130 17.39 -22.41 -3.01
C PRO A 130 16.07 -22.97 -2.44
N LEU A 131 15.10 -23.33 -3.29
CA LEU A 131 13.83 -23.90 -2.85
C LEU A 131 13.93 -25.39 -2.46
N ALA A 132 14.99 -26.09 -2.87
CA ALA A 132 15.10 -27.55 -2.79
C ALA A 132 14.90 -28.14 -1.37
N PRO A 133 15.40 -27.52 -0.27
CA PRO A 133 15.18 -28.05 1.08
C PRO A 133 13.69 -28.15 1.43
N ILE A 134 12.92 -27.08 1.20
CA ILE A 134 11.50 -27.04 1.50
C ILE A 134 10.68 -27.90 0.52
N LEU A 135 10.97 -27.85 -0.77
CA LEU A 135 10.31 -28.72 -1.76
C LEU A 135 10.51 -30.21 -1.43
N THR A 136 11.70 -30.58 -0.94
CA THR A 136 11.98 -31.93 -0.46
C THR A 136 11.15 -32.26 0.77
N GLN A 137 11.06 -31.36 1.73
CA GLN A 137 10.23 -31.57 2.94
C GLN A 137 8.74 -31.73 2.56
N ILE A 138 8.20 -30.87 1.68
CA ILE A 138 6.83 -31.02 1.16
C ILE A 138 6.63 -32.38 0.47
N SER A 139 7.60 -32.82 -0.34
CA SER A 139 7.51 -34.10 -1.05
C SER A 139 7.44 -35.31 -0.11
N ARG A 140 8.11 -35.22 1.05
CA ARG A 140 8.19 -36.26 2.09
C ARG A 140 7.04 -36.26 3.09
N LEU A 141 6.04 -35.36 2.95
CA LEU A 141 4.84 -35.43 3.79
C LEU A 141 4.12 -36.78 3.61
N GLU A 142 3.94 -37.53 4.68
CA GLU A 142 3.26 -38.85 4.67
C GLU A 142 1.94 -38.79 5.42
N SER A 143 1.78 -37.87 6.36
CA SER A 143 0.56 -37.72 7.15
C SER A 143 0.20 -36.24 7.35
N ARG A 144 -1.06 -36.01 7.77
CA ARG A 144 -1.55 -34.64 8.08
C ARG A 144 -0.98 -34.08 9.36
N ASP A 145 -0.52 -34.91 10.28
CA ASP A 145 0.09 -34.47 11.53
C ASP A 145 1.37 -33.67 11.30
N GLN A 146 2.00 -33.84 10.12
CA GLN A 146 3.19 -33.10 9.71
C GLN A 146 2.86 -31.70 9.13
N LEU A 147 1.57 -31.36 8.92
CA LEU A 147 1.18 -30.09 8.30
C LEU A 147 1.42 -28.89 9.24
N ALA A 148 1.03 -29.00 10.52
CA ALA A 148 1.15 -27.87 11.43
C ALA A 148 2.61 -27.40 11.60
N PRO A 149 3.61 -28.28 11.86
CA PRO A 149 4.99 -27.86 11.91
C PRO A 149 5.54 -27.34 10.57
N LEU A 150 5.11 -27.92 9.44
CA LEU A 150 5.53 -27.41 8.13
C LEU A 150 4.95 -26.01 7.85
N VAL A 151 3.65 -25.80 8.04
CA VAL A 151 3.01 -24.50 7.83
C VAL A 151 3.59 -23.45 8.75
N ALA A 152 3.83 -23.78 10.02
CA ALA A 152 4.49 -22.85 10.95
C ALA A 152 5.88 -22.41 10.47
N ARG A 153 6.65 -23.35 9.92
CA ARG A 153 7.96 -23.04 9.33
C ARG A 153 7.84 -22.17 8.09
N LEU A 154 6.92 -22.51 7.16
CA LEU A 154 6.73 -21.75 5.93
C LEU A 154 6.31 -20.32 6.20
N HIS A 155 5.41 -20.09 7.15
CA HIS A 155 5.04 -18.74 7.58
C HIS A 155 6.24 -17.94 8.15
N GLY A 156 7.17 -18.61 8.82
CA GLY A 156 8.38 -17.97 9.34
C GLY A 156 9.45 -17.64 8.28
N GLU A 157 9.37 -18.25 7.09
CA GLU A 157 10.34 -18.03 6.00
C GLU A 157 9.78 -17.15 4.86
N MET A 158 8.47 -16.83 4.90
CA MET A 158 7.78 -16.06 3.85
C MET A 158 7.41 -14.66 4.36
N SER A 159 7.97 -13.63 3.74
CA SER A 159 7.70 -12.23 4.11
C SER A 159 6.21 -11.86 4.12
N ASN A 160 5.36 -12.55 3.36
CA ASN A 160 3.95 -12.22 3.24
C ASN A 160 3.02 -13.13 4.04
N GLY A 161 3.52 -14.20 4.68
CA GLY A 161 2.71 -15.12 5.49
C GLY A 161 1.44 -15.69 4.83
N ASP A 162 1.25 -15.49 3.51
CA ASP A 162 0.02 -15.77 2.75
C ASP A 162 -0.02 -17.22 2.24
N LEU A 163 -0.01 -18.13 3.17
CA LEU A 163 -0.13 -19.57 2.91
C LEU A 163 -1.30 -20.13 3.72
N LEU A 164 -2.36 -20.58 3.08
CA LEU A 164 -3.60 -21.08 3.70
C LEU A 164 -4.38 -19.99 4.45
N PHE A 165 -3.74 -19.24 5.30
CA PHE A 165 -4.22 -18.14 6.11
C PHE A 165 -3.03 -17.24 6.47
N ALA A 166 -3.27 -16.00 6.90
CA ALA A 166 -2.26 -15.17 7.53
C ALA A 166 -2.44 -15.19 9.07
N TYR A 167 -1.33 -15.03 9.79
CA TYR A 167 -1.31 -14.92 11.26
C TYR A 167 -0.27 -13.92 11.69
N THR A 168 -0.68 -12.89 12.39
CA THR A 168 0.19 -11.79 12.83
C THR A 168 -0.16 -11.29 14.22
N ALA A 169 0.71 -10.49 14.82
CA ALA A 169 0.46 -9.80 16.09
C ALA A 169 -0.22 -8.45 15.82
N LEU A 170 -1.34 -8.20 16.48
CA LEU A 170 -2.05 -6.92 16.47
C LEU A 170 -2.52 -6.57 17.89
N PRO A 171 -2.84 -5.30 18.18
CA PRO A 171 -3.58 -4.95 19.38
C PRO A 171 -4.91 -5.70 19.44
N ASP A 172 -5.34 -6.13 20.65
CA ASP A 172 -6.65 -6.77 20.84
C ASP A 172 -7.75 -5.72 20.63
N PHE A 173 -8.80 -6.04 19.88
CA PHE A 173 -9.92 -5.13 19.63
C PHE A 173 -10.70 -4.72 20.92
N GLU A 174 -10.66 -5.57 21.95
CA GLU A 174 -11.34 -5.29 23.22
C GLU A 174 -10.39 -4.79 24.32
N HIS A 175 -9.07 -5.00 24.13
CA HIS A 175 -7.99 -4.67 25.05
C HIS A 175 -6.75 -4.20 24.28
N PRO A 176 -6.81 -3.05 23.59
CA PRO A 176 -5.75 -2.60 22.67
C PRO A 176 -4.40 -2.33 23.37
N GLU A 177 -4.39 -2.22 24.68
CA GLU A 177 -3.17 -2.16 25.49
C GLU A 177 -2.36 -3.46 25.47
N ASN A 178 -2.92 -4.56 24.92
CA ASN A 178 -2.26 -5.87 24.81
C ASN A 178 -2.22 -6.35 23.37
N MET A 179 -1.09 -6.95 22.99
CA MET A 179 -0.91 -7.58 21.68
C MET A 179 -1.46 -9.01 21.68
N ILE A 180 -2.25 -9.33 20.65
CA ILE A 180 -2.88 -10.65 20.46
C ILE A 180 -2.50 -11.22 19.09
N GLY A 181 -2.44 -12.54 18.98
CA GLY A 181 -2.32 -13.21 17.67
C GLY A 181 -3.64 -13.20 16.90
N THR A 182 -3.63 -12.70 15.67
CA THR A 182 -4.82 -12.54 14.84
C THR A 182 -4.70 -13.33 13.55
N PHE A 183 -5.73 -14.14 13.24
CA PHE A 183 -5.87 -14.89 12.00
C PHE A 183 -6.68 -14.11 10.98
N PHE A 184 -6.19 -14.06 9.73
CA PHE A 184 -6.86 -13.50 8.57
C PHE A 184 -7.06 -14.53 7.47
N SER A 185 -8.00 -14.28 6.59
CA SER A 185 -8.11 -15.02 5.34
C SER A 185 -6.90 -14.77 4.44
N GLY A 186 -6.54 -15.78 3.63
CA GLY A 186 -5.39 -15.72 2.75
C GLY A 186 -5.29 -16.96 1.86
N GLY A 187 -4.10 -17.23 1.33
CA GLY A 187 -3.77 -18.46 0.61
C GLY A 187 -4.25 -18.51 -0.83
N THR A 188 -4.71 -17.41 -1.40
CA THR A 188 -5.12 -17.29 -2.81
C THR A 188 -4.07 -16.58 -3.65
N GLY A 189 -4.00 -16.83 -4.94
CA GLY A 189 -2.99 -16.25 -5.84
C GLY A 189 -3.52 -15.19 -6.79
N LEU A 190 -4.85 -15.07 -6.96
CA LEU A 190 -5.51 -13.99 -7.70
C LEU A 190 -5.88 -12.84 -6.74
N PRO A 191 -6.07 -11.61 -7.25
CA PRO A 191 -6.14 -10.40 -6.42
C PRO A 191 -7.29 -10.36 -5.41
N GLU A 192 -8.45 -10.97 -5.72
CA GLU A 192 -9.66 -10.93 -4.88
C GLU A 192 -10.51 -12.18 -5.15
N ARG A 193 -11.38 -12.54 -4.19
CA ARG A 193 -12.28 -13.71 -4.26
C ARG A 193 -13.11 -13.76 -5.54
N ASP A 194 -13.58 -12.62 -6.04
CA ASP A 194 -14.44 -12.57 -7.22
C ASP A 194 -13.73 -13.01 -8.50
N TYR A 195 -12.40 -12.94 -8.57
CA TYR A 195 -11.63 -13.57 -9.63
C TYR A 195 -11.84 -15.07 -9.71
N TYR A 196 -12.14 -15.75 -8.59
CA TYR A 196 -12.43 -17.17 -8.52
C TYR A 196 -13.89 -17.51 -8.77
N LEU A 197 -14.83 -16.63 -8.38
CA LEU A 197 -16.24 -16.94 -8.24
C LEU A 197 -17.12 -16.35 -9.34
N SER A 198 -16.75 -15.20 -9.90
CA SER A 198 -17.56 -14.53 -10.93
C SER A 198 -17.50 -15.27 -12.27
N ASP A 199 -18.66 -15.29 -12.96
CA ASP A 199 -18.80 -15.82 -14.32
C ASP A 199 -18.58 -14.76 -15.40
N GLU A 200 -18.16 -13.57 -15.05
CA GLU A 200 -17.77 -12.54 -16.02
C GLU A 200 -16.66 -13.05 -16.96
N PRO A 201 -16.72 -12.70 -18.27
CA PRO A 201 -15.75 -13.20 -19.25
C PRO A 201 -14.29 -12.93 -18.85
N GLU A 202 -14.00 -11.74 -18.31
CA GLU A 202 -12.66 -11.31 -17.85
C GLU A 202 -12.17 -12.18 -16.68
N MET A 203 -13.06 -12.50 -15.73
CA MET A 203 -12.70 -13.32 -14.58
C MET A 203 -12.45 -14.79 -15.00
N ARG A 204 -13.20 -15.30 -15.96
CA ARG A 204 -12.93 -16.63 -16.56
C ARG A 204 -11.58 -16.65 -17.29
N GLU A 205 -11.27 -15.60 -18.06
CA GLU A 205 -9.97 -15.49 -18.72
C GLU A 205 -8.83 -15.43 -17.70
N ALA A 206 -8.97 -14.60 -16.65
CA ALA A 206 -7.98 -14.49 -15.59
C ALA A 206 -7.70 -15.86 -14.93
N ARG A 207 -8.73 -16.66 -14.62
CA ARG A 207 -8.56 -18.02 -14.09
C ARG A 207 -7.83 -18.96 -15.04
N GLN A 208 -8.14 -18.90 -16.35
CA GLN A 208 -7.47 -19.72 -17.36
C GLN A 208 -6.00 -19.36 -17.49
N ARG A 209 -5.66 -18.07 -17.53
CA ARG A 209 -4.29 -17.58 -17.56
C ARG A 209 -3.53 -17.92 -16.28
N TYR A 210 -4.21 -17.81 -15.14
CA TYR A 210 -3.63 -18.21 -13.85
C TYR A 210 -3.30 -19.71 -13.81
N GLU A 211 -4.21 -20.61 -14.23
CA GLU A 211 -3.94 -22.06 -14.32
C GLU A 211 -2.71 -22.33 -15.22
N GLN A 212 -2.59 -21.62 -16.34
CA GLN A 212 -1.44 -21.73 -17.25
C GLN A 212 -0.15 -21.26 -16.57
N HIS A 213 -0.19 -20.12 -15.91
CA HIS A 213 0.93 -19.55 -15.16
C HIS A 213 1.44 -20.51 -14.09
N VAL A 214 0.56 -21.03 -13.25
CA VAL A 214 0.91 -22.02 -12.24
C VAL A 214 1.57 -23.27 -12.86
N ALA A 215 1.05 -23.74 -14.02
CA ALA A 215 1.63 -24.88 -14.71
C ALA A 215 3.04 -24.60 -15.27
N VAL A 216 3.28 -23.39 -15.80
CA VAL A 216 4.61 -22.98 -16.30
C VAL A 216 5.58 -22.90 -15.13
N MET A 217 5.21 -22.22 -14.06
CA MET A 217 6.04 -22.04 -12.88
C MET A 217 6.46 -23.38 -12.24
N LEU A 218 5.49 -24.31 -12.06
CA LEU A 218 5.81 -25.65 -11.54
C LEU A 218 6.71 -26.47 -12.46
N ALA A 219 6.60 -26.27 -13.79
CA ALA A 219 7.51 -26.91 -14.75
C ALA A 219 8.92 -26.34 -14.65
N LEU A 220 9.09 -25.02 -14.40
CA LEU A 220 10.39 -24.38 -14.22
C LEU A 220 11.17 -24.90 -12.99
N ILE A 221 10.45 -25.41 -11.98
CA ILE A 221 11.08 -26.06 -10.81
C ILE A 221 11.19 -27.59 -10.95
N GLY A 222 11.04 -28.15 -12.14
CA GLY A 222 11.35 -29.53 -12.47
C GLY A 222 10.15 -30.49 -12.54
N GLU A 223 8.89 -30.03 -12.43
CA GLU A 223 7.75 -30.90 -12.72
C GLU A 223 7.64 -31.18 -14.24
N SER A 224 7.31 -32.41 -14.63
CA SER A 224 7.00 -32.68 -16.04
C SER A 224 5.77 -31.88 -16.46
N LYS A 225 5.71 -31.41 -17.72
CA LYS A 225 4.58 -30.62 -18.25
C LYS A 225 3.21 -31.22 -17.96
N ARG A 226 3.07 -32.57 -18.00
CA ARG A 226 1.83 -33.27 -17.70
C ARG A 226 1.50 -33.20 -16.19
N SER A 227 2.49 -33.35 -15.33
CA SER A 227 2.33 -33.21 -13.86
C SER A 227 1.96 -31.79 -13.49
N ALA A 228 2.71 -30.80 -13.98
CA ALA A 228 2.51 -29.39 -13.71
C ALA A 228 1.09 -28.92 -14.06
N ARG A 229 0.54 -29.30 -15.23
CA ARG A 229 -0.86 -29.00 -15.60
C ARG A 229 -1.88 -29.61 -14.63
N ARG A 230 -1.63 -30.86 -14.15
CA ARG A 230 -2.52 -31.48 -13.15
C ARG A 230 -2.41 -30.77 -11.80
N SER A 231 -1.20 -30.40 -11.40
CA SER A 231 -0.95 -29.65 -10.17
C SER A 231 -1.61 -28.28 -10.22
N ALA A 232 -1.50 -27.56 -11.34
CA ALA A 232 -2.11 -26.24 -11.53
C ALA A 232 -3.63 -26.28 -11.39
N ARG A 233 -4.30 -27.25 -12.01
CA ARG A 233 -5.76 -27.43 -11.85
C ARG A 233 -6.14 -27.67 -10.39
N ARG A 234 -5.38 -28.50 -9.67
CA ARG A 234 -5.62 -28.79 -8.25
C ARG A 234 -5.40 -27.58 -7.36
N VAL A 235 -4.43 -26.75 -7.70
CA VAL A 235 -4.18 -25.45 -7.03
C VAL A 235 -5.39 -24.55 -7.23
N LEU A 236 -5.83 -24.33 -8.47
CA LEU A 236 -6.98 -23.49 -8.75
C LEU A 236 -8.27 -23.98 -8.06
N GLU A 237 -8.52 -25.31 -8.09
CA GLU A 237 -9.65 -25.94 -7.40
C GLU A 237 -9.59 -25.71 -5.88
N PHE A 238 -8.41 -25.81 -5.27
CA PHE A 238 -8.21 -25.59 -3.84
C PHE A 238 -8.38 -24.12 -3.45
N GLU A 239 -7.76 -23.21 -4.19
CA GLU A 239 -7.88 -21.76 -3.96
C GLU A 239 -9.32 -21.25 -4.18
N THR A 240 -10.06 -21.81 -5.15
CA THR A 240 -11.49 -21.49 -5.35
C THR A 240 -12.32 -21.85 -4.10
N GLN A 241 -12.01 -22.98 -3.45
CA GLN A 241 -12.71 -23.33 -2.20
C GLN A 241 -12.35 -22.40 -1.06
N LEU A 242 -11.09 -21.95 -0.95
CA LEU A 242 -10.68 -20.90 0.01
C LEU A 242 -11.44 -19.61 -0.27
N ALA A 243 -11.43 -19.14 -1.53
CA ALA A 243 -12.10 -17.90 -1.95
C ALA A 243 -13.61 -17.91 -1.66
N THR A 244 -14.27 -19.08 -1.75
CA THR A 244 -15.71 -19.22 -1.45
C THR A 244 -16.03 -18.86 0.00
N ALA A 245 -15.10 -19.11 0.92
CA ALA A 245 -15.28 -18.87 2.35
C ALA A 245 -14.79 -17.49 2.83
N GLN A 246 -14.09 -16.74 1.98
CA GLN A 246 -13.62 -15.39 2.31
C GLN A 246 -14.76 -14.37 2.28
N LEU A 247 -14.70 -13.37 3.13
CA LEU A 247 -15.55 -12.18 3.02
C LEU A 247 -15.23 -11.41 1.73
N SER A 248 -16.18 -10.60 1.24
CA SER A 248 -15.91 -9.65 0.16
C SER A 248 -14.98 -8.53 0.63
N ALA A 249 -14.35 -7.81 -0.32
CA ALA A 249 -13.54 -6.65 0.01
C ALA A 249 -14.34 -5.60 0.79
N THR A 250 -15.61 -5.40 0.44
CA THR A 250 -16.52 -4.47 1.13
C THR A 250 -16.87 -4.93 2.55
N ASP A 251 -17.18 -6.23 2.73
CA ASP A 251 -17.54 -6.74 4.06
C ASP A 251 -16.35 -6.66 5.04
N ARG A 252 -15.12 -6.77 4.54
CA ARG A 252 -13.90 -6.61 5.35
C ARG A 252 -13.64 -5.18 5.84
N GLN A 253 -14.32 -4.16 5.30
CA GLN A 253 -14.23 -2.80 5.84
C GLN A 253 -15.00 -2.63 7.16
N ASP A 254 -16.00 -3.48 7.41
CA ASP A 254 -16.71 -3.48 8.68
C ASP A 254 -15.91 -4.22 9.76
N LEU A 255 -15.05 -3.51 10.47
CA LEU A 255 -14.18 -4.09 11.50
C LEU A 255 -14.97 -4.70 12.67
N THR A 256 -16.25 -4.30 12.87
CA THR A 256 -17.11 -4.91 13.91
C THR A 256 -17.38 -6.39 13.63
N GLN A 257 -17.35 -6.79 12.35
CA GLN A 257 -17.50 -8.17 11.91
C GLN A 257 -16.20 -8.98 12.00
N LEU A 258 -15.06 -8.36 12.36
CA LEU A 258 -13.75 -9.01 12.38
C LEU A 258 -13.26 -9.37 13.78
N ASN A 259 -14.04 -9.04 14.84
CA ASN A 259 -13.67 -9.34 16.21
C ASN A 259 -14.33 -10.62 16.70
N HIS A 260 -13.61 -11.75 16.64
CA HIS A 260 -14.09 -13.06 17.11
C HIS A 260 -13.01 -13.73 17.97
N PRO A 261 -12.81 -13.28 19.23
CA PRO A 261 -11.81 -13.86 20.11
C PRO A 261 -12.11 -15.35 20.42
N ARG A 262 -11.06 -16.18 20.43
CA ARG A 262 -11.13 -17.61 20.69
C ARG A 262 -9.98 -18.05 21.58
N ASP A 263 -10.24 -19.00 22.49
CA ASP A 263 -9.17 -19.77 23.09
C ASP A 263 -8.74 -20.92 22.16
N GLY A 264 -7.58 -21.51 22.45
CA GLY A 264 -7.04 -22.58 21.61
C GLY A 264 -7.94 -23.83 21.49
N LYS A 265 -8.81 -24.10 22.50
CA LYS A 265 -9.75 -25.25 22.47
C LYS A 265 -10.93 -24.93 21.56
N LEU A 266 -11.45 -23.72 21.63
CA LEU A 266 -12.51 -23.25 20.74
C LEU A 266 -12.03 -23.18 19.30
N LEU A 267 -10.80 -22.69 19.06
CA LEU A 267 -10.17 -22.70 17.75
C LEU A 267 -10.06 -24.11 17.17
N GLN A 268 -9.53 -25.07 17.96
CA GLN A 268 -9.41 -26.48 17.54
C GLN A 268 -10.76 -27.12 17.26
N LYS A 269 -11.81 -26.77 18.01
CA LYS A 269 -13.18 -27.26 17.81
C LYS A 269 -13.83 -26.66 16.56
N MET A 270 -13.60 -25.37 16.32
CA MET A 270 -14.15 -24.62 15.19
C MET A 270 -13.59 -25.12 13.86
N ALA A 271 -12.28 -25.36 13.79
CA ALA A 271 -11.57 -25.74 12.58
C ALA A 271 -10.81 -27.09 12.74
N PRO A 272 -11.53 -28.22 12.96
CA PRO A 272 -10.90 -29.52 13.16
C PRO A 272 -10.25 -30.01 11.84
N GLY A 273 -9.05 -30.55 11.89
CA GLY A 273 -8.32 -31.07 10.71
C GLY A 273 -6.94 -30.49 10.56
N PHE A 274 -6.59 -29.55 11.43
CA PHE A 274 -5.26 -29.00 11.59
C PHE A 274 -4.95 -28.89 13.09
N ASP A 275 -3.71 -29.16 13.50
CA ASP A 275 -3.30 -29.01 14.89
C ASP A 275 -2.93 -27.54 15.18
N TRP A 276 -3.95 -26.73 15.46
CA TRP A 276 -3.80 -25.31 15.77
C TRP A 276 -2.95 -25.09 17.02
N LEU A 277 -3.06 -25.95 18.02
CA LEU A 277 -2.28 -25.81 19.25
C LEU A 277 -0.79 -26.07 19.00
N ALA A 278 -0.45 -27.04 18.16
CA ALA A 278 0.93 -27.26 17.75
C ALA A 278 1.46 -26.09 16.91
N TYR A 279 0.64 -25.58 15.97
CA TYR A 279 0.99 -24.43 15.17
C TYR A 279 1.28 -23.19 16.04
N LEU A 280 0.37 -22.83 16.94
CA LEU A 280 0.53 -21.67 17.83
C LEU A 280 1.77 -21.78 18.72
N ARG A 281 2.04 -22.96 19.30
CA ARG A 281 3.27 -23.18 20.10
C ARG A 281 4.55 -23.02 19.30
N LEU A 282 4.53 -23.29 17.99
CA LEU A 282 5.70 -23.14 17.12
C LEU A 282 5.87 -21.71 16.61
N ARG A 283 4.80 -20.92 16.61
CA ARG A 283 4.80 -19.54 16.10
C ARG A 283 5.14 -18.51 17.17
N SER A 284 4.70 -18.70 18.40
CA SER A 284 4.94 -17.73 19.47
C SER A 284 5.71 -18.36 20.65
N PRO A 285 6.69 -17.63 21.23
CA PRO A 285 7.40 -18.06 22.44
C PRO A 285 6.50 -18.00 23.68
N ALA A 286 5.42 -17.24 23.67
CA ALA A 286 4.49 -17.11 24.79
C ALA A 286 3.41 -18.19 24.75
N THR A 287 2.83 -18.53 25.92
CA THR A 287 1.60 -19.33 25.99
C THR A 287 0.45 -18.48 25.45
N ILE A 288 -0.13 -18.91 24.35
CA ILE A 288 -1.25 -18.19 23.70
C ILE A 288 -2.54 -18.67 24.34
N GLU A 289 -3.15 -17.82 25.16
CA GLU A 289 -4.44 -18.08 25.82
C GLU A 289 -5.62 -17.68 24.94
N ARG A 290 -5.44 -16.60 24.15
CA ARG A 290 -6.47 -16.00 23.31
C ARG A 290 -5.89 -15.60 21.96
N VAL A 291 -6.67 -15.79 20.89
CA VAL A 291 -6.40 -15.31 19.52
C VAL A 291 -7.66 -14.65 18.98
N ASN A 292 -7.51 -13.73 18.05
CA ASN A 292 -8.63 -13.27 17.24
C ASN A 292 -8.70 -14.02 15.92
N VAL A 293 -9.91 -14.33 15.44
CA VAL A 293 -10.17 -14.95 14.14
C VAL A 293 -11.09 -14.02 13.35
N THR A 294 -10.55 -13.27 12.42
CA THR A 294 -11.35 -12.25 11.71
C THR A 294 -12.48 -12.85 10.89
N GLU A 295 -12.28 -14.04 10.31
CA GLU A 295 -13.24 -14.73 9.46
C GLU A 295 -13.41 -16.19 9.93
N PRO A 296 -14.27 -16.47 10.96
CA PRO A 296 -14.43 -17.81 11.52
C PRO A 296 -14.87 -18.86 10.49
N ALA A 297 -15.75 -18.51 9.54
CA ALA A 297 -16.19 -19.37 8.47
C ALA A 297 -15.04 -19.80 7.55
N PHE A 298 -14.16 -18.86 7.21
CA PHE A 298 -12.97 -19.13 6.42
C PHE A 298 -12.02 -20.10 7.14
N LEU A 299 -11.72 -19.85 8.40
CA LEU A 299 -10.77 -20.72 9.13
C LEU A 299 -11.36 -22.11 9.36
N ALA A 300 -12.68 -22.24 9.54
CA ALA A 300 -13.37 -23.53 9.57
C ALA A 300 -13.25 -24.28 8.24
N GLU A 301 -13.37 -23.57 7.12
CA GLU A 301 -13.19 -24.13 5.78
C GLU A 301 -11.74 -24.59 5.54
N VAL A 302 -10.74 -23.81 5.98
CA VAL A 302 -9.33 -24.24 5.96
C VAL A 302 -9.18 -25.58 6.69
N GLY A 303 -9.71 -25.70 7.92
CA GLY A 303 -9.68 -26.96 8.67
C GLY A 303 -10.37 -28.12 7.93
N ARG A 304 -11.52 -27.86 7.30
CA ARG A 304 -12.23 -28.86 6.48
C ARG A 304 -11.39 -29.29 5.28
N LEU A 305 -10.81 -28.34 4.55
CA LEU A 305 -9.97 -28.58 3.37
C LEU A 305 -8.72 -29.40 3.73
N LEU A 306 -8.02 -29.03 4.79
CA LEU A 306 -6.83 -29.74 5.24
C LEU A 306 -7.14 -31.18 5.64
N ARG A 307 -8.35 -31.47 6.15
CA ARG A 307 -8.81 -32.81 6.49
C ARG A 307 -9.25 -33.63 5.28
N GLN A 308 -9.95 -33.01 4.31
CA GLN A 308 -10.64 -33.77 3.23
C GLN A 308 -9.83 -33.83 1.94
N THR A 309 -9.03 -32.80 1.63
CA THR A 309 -8.24 -32.74 0.39
C THR A 309 -7.19 -33.86 0.38
N PRO A 310 -7.05 -34.65 -0.71
CA PRO A 310 -5.99 -35.63 -0.83
C PRO A 310 -4.61 -35.04 -0.59
N LEU A 311 -3.73 -35.71 0.14
CA LEU A 311 -2.40 -35.21 0.51
C LEU A 311 -1.56 -34.78 -0.71
N ALA A 312 -1.73 -35.51 -1.84
CA ALA A 312 -1.05 -35.14 -3.09
C ALA A 312 -1.51 -33.80 -3.67
N HIS A 313 -2.75 -33.36 -3.39
CA HIS A 313 -3.25 -32.04 -3.80
C HIS A 313 -2.72 -30.96 -2.85
N LEU A 314 -2.70 -31.21 -1.55
CA LEU A 314 -2.09 -30.31 -0.56
C LEU A 314 -0.60 -30.09 -0.86
N LYS A 315 0.15 -31.15 -1.22
CA LYS A 315 1.55 -31.00 -1.65
C LYS A 315 1.69 -30.12 -2.89
N ALA A 316 0.79 -30.19 -3.86
CA ALA A 316 0.82 -29.33 -5.03
C ALA A 316 0.59 -27.86 -4.66
N TYR A 317 -0.42 -27.60 -3.81
CA TYR A 317 -0.71 -26.27 -3.31
C TYR A 317 0.44 -25.68 -2.50
N LEU A 318 1.01 -26.43 -1.55
CA LEU A 318 2.13 -25.97 -0.72
C LEU A 318 3.38 -25.65 -1.57
N ARG A 319 3.69 -26.48 -2.57
CA ARG A 319 4.80 -26.18 -3.50
C ARG A 319 4.55 -24.92 -4.30
N TRP A 320 3.32 -24.74 -4.79
CA TRP A 320 2.94 -23.54 -5.52
C TRP A 320 3.06 -22.28 -4.66
N SER A 321 2.45 -22.28 -3.48
CA SER A 321 2.46 -21.13 -2.59
C SER A 321 3.89 -20.73 -2.18
N TYR A 322 4.75 -21.72 -1.85
CA TYR A 322 6.13 -21.45 -1.52
C TYR A 322 6.93 -20.90 -2.72
N LEU A 323 6.74 -21.47 -3.92
CA LEU A 323 7.35 -20.95 -5.15
C LEU A 323 6.86 -19.54 -5.44
N ARG A 324 5.55 -19.28 -5.37
CA ARG A 324 4.96 -17.96 -5.60
C ARG A 324 5.57 -16.88 -4.70
N GLY A 325 5.66 -17.16 -3.40
CA GLY A 325 6.22 -16.21 -2.41
C GLY A 325 7.71 -15.87 -2.63
N HIS A 326 8.46 -16.73 -3.35
CA HIS A 326 9.90 -16.55 -3.55
C HIS A 326 10.30 -16.29 -5.01
N ALA A 327 9.35 -16.25 -5.95
CA ALA A 327 9.63 -16.22 -7.39
C ALA A 327 10.56 -15.06 -7.81
N GLY A 328 10.38 -13.87 -7.24
CA GLY A 328 11.20 -12.68 -7.54
C GLY A 328 12.66 -12.75 -7.04
N MET A 329 12.98 -13.76 -6.21
CA MET A 329 14.33 -13.96 -5.64
C MET A 329 15.14 -15.02 -6.41
N LEU A 330 14.52 -15.65 -7.42
CA LEU A 330 15.09 -16.78 -8.15
C LEU A 330 15.61 -16.37 -9.53
N ALA A 331 16.18 -17.35 -10.25
CA ALA A 331 16.72 -17.14 -11.59
C ALA A 331 15.69 -16.54 -12.56
N ARG A 332 16.20 -15.78 -13.52
CA ARG A 332 15.44 -15.02 -14.53
C ARG A 332 14.23 -15.77 -15.11
N PRO A 333 14.31 -17.03 -15.57
CA PRO A 333 13.13 -17.68 -16.17
C PRO A 333 11.91 -17.76 -15.22
N ILE A 334 12.13 -17.86 -13.91
CA ILE A 334 11.09 -17.92 -12.90
C ILE A 334 10.55 -16.52 -12.61
N ALA A 335 11.47 -15.55 -12.42
CA ALA A 335 11.12 -14.15 -12.17
C ALA A 335 10.37 -13.54 -13.38
N ASP A 336 10.79 -13.85 -14.61
CA ASP A 336 10.15 -13.37 -15.84
C ASP A 336 8.73 -13.89 -15.99
N GLU A 337 8.49 -15.16 -15.69
CA GLU A 337 7.14 -15.74 -15.74
C GLU A 337 6.25 -15.14 -14.65
N ALA A 338 6.77 -14.93 -13.44
CA ALA A 338 6.05 -14.25 -12.37
C ALA A 338 5.69 -12.80 -12.76
N PHE A 339 6.62 -12.07 -13.38
CA PHE A 339 6.36 -10.74 -13.91
C PHE A 339 5.29 -10.75 -15.01
N ALA A 340 5.39 -11.68 -15.97
CA ALA A 340 4.46 -11.77 -17.10
C ALA A 340 3.00 -11.93 -16.67
N PHE A 341 2.75 -12.67 -15.59
CA PHE A 341 1.40 -12.82 -15.06
C PHE A 341 1.03 -11.69 -14.09
N ASN A 342 1.81 -11.51 -13.00
CA ASN A 342 1.40 -10.64 -11.90
C ASN A 342 1.49 -9.15 -12.25
N SER A 343 2.45 -8.74 -13.09
CA SER A 343 2.66 -7.33 -13.42
C SER A 343 2.16 -6.98 -14.82
N ALA A 344 2.55 -7.75 -15.83
CA ALA A 344 2.19 -7.41 -17.20
C ALA A 344 0.71 -7.70 -17.48
N TYR A 345 0.22 -8.91 -17.19
CA TYR A 345 -1.16 -9.28 -17.48
C TYR A 345 -2.15 -8.58 -16.53
N LEU A 346 -1.95 -8.68 -15.21
CA LEU A 346 -2.92 -8.14 -14.24
C LEU A 346 -2.90 -6.61 -14.15
N HIS A 347 -1.76 -5.97 -14.41
CA HIS A 347 -1.59 -4.53 -14.15
C HIS A 347 -1.11 -3.70 -15.34
N GLY A 348 -0.89 -4.31 -16.51
CA GLY A 348 -0.49 -3.60 -17.72
C GLY A 348 0.92 -3.01 -17.68
N VAL A 349 1.81 -3.56 -16.83
CA VAL A 349 3.22 -3.16 -16.79
C VAL A 349 3.95 -3.73 -18.00
N ARG A 350 4.62 -2.88 -18.79
CA ARG A 350 5.20 -3.29 -20.08
C ARG A 350 6.63 -3.81 -19.98
N GLU A 351 7.40 -3.34 -19.01
CA GLU A 351 8.80 -3.69 -18.79
C GLU A 351 9.06 -4.00 -17.32
N GLN A 352 10.01 -4.89 -17.05
CA GLN A 352 10.44 -5.16 -15.68
C GLN A 352 11.11 -3.92 -15.07
N PRO A 353 10.95 -3.69 -13.75
CA PRO A 353 11.70 -2.65 -13.07
C PRO A 353 13.21 -2.92 -13.20
N PRO A 354 14.04 -1.87 -13.37
CA PRO A 354 15.49 -2.05 -13.39
C PRO A 354 15.97 -2.65 -12.07
N ARG A 355 16.98 -3.52 -12.13
CA ARG A 355 17.44 -4.31 -10.97
C ARG A 355 17.74 -3.48 -9.73
N TRP A 356 18.37 -2.31 -9.90
CA TRP A 356 18.67 -1.42 -8.79
C TRP A 356 17.41 -1.08 -7.97
N ARG A 357 16.27 -0.81 -8.64
CA ARG A 357 15.03 -0.45 -7.97
C ARG A 357 14.46 -1.61 -7.17
N THR A 358 14.44 -2.81 -7.74
CA THR A 358 14.08 -4.02 -7.00
C THR A 358 14.95 -4.17 -5.76
N CYS A 359 16.27 -4.01 -5.89
CA CYS A 359 17.20 -4.21 -4.78
C CYS A 359 17.08 -3.13 -3.69
N VAL A 360 16.79 -1.88 -4.06
CA VAL A 360 16.48 -0.83 -3.07
C VAL A 360 15.18 -1.11 -2.34
N THR A 361 14.12 -1.48 -3.08
CA THR A 361 12.81 -1.79 -2.48
C THR A 361 12.92 -2.95 -1.47
N VAL A 362 13.58 -4.04 -1.85
CA VAL A 362 13.71 -5.18 -0.92
C VAL A 362 14.66 -4.89 0.25
N ALA A 363 15.66 -4.02 0.09
CA ALA A 363 16.49 -3.57 1.21
C ALA A 363 15.70 -2.69 2.18
N ASP A 364 14.77 -1.88 1.66
CA ASP A 364 13.84 -1.10 2.46
C ASP A 364 12.82 -1.98 3.21
N GLU A 365 12.29 -3.00 2.57
CA GLU A 365 11.40 -3.98 3.21
C GLU A 365 12.09 -4.76 4.34
N ASP A 366 13.31 -5.23 4.12
CA ASP A 366 14.01 -6.16 5.02
C ASP A 366 14.85 -5.48 6.12
N LEU A 367 15.44 -4.32 5.82
CA LEU A 367 16.35 -3.57 6.69
C LEU A 367 15.94 -2.09 6.79
N GLY A 368 14.64 -1.83 6.75
CA GLY A 368 14.08 -0.52 6.49
C GLY A 368 14.49 0.57 7.46
N GLU A 369 14.49 0.30 8.77
CA GLU A 369 14.93 1.32 9.74
C GLU A 369 16.45 1.53 9.73
N ALA A 370 17.25 0.50 9.42
CA ALA A 370 18.69 0.66 9.23
C ALA A 370 18.98 1.61 8.05
N LEU A 371 18.24 1.44 6.95
CA LEU A 371 18.31 2.34 5.79
C LEU A 371 17.69 3.71 6.08
N GLY A 372 16.59 3.75 6.83
CA GLY A 372 15.88 4.95 7.25
C GLY A 372 16.73 5.87 8.11
N ARG A 373 17.57 5.34 8.97
CA ARG A 373 18.51 6.10 9.78
C ARG A 373 19.46 6.95 8.90
N GLU A 374 19.99 6.36 7.83
CA GLU A 374 20.84 7.05 6.86
C GLU A 374 20.05 8.11 6.05
N PHE A 375 18.79 7.81 5.72
CA PHE A 375 17.91 8.73 5.01
C PHE A 375 17.58 9.97 5.87
N VAL A 376 17.08 9.77 7.09
CA VAL A 376 16.62 10.83 8.00
C VAL A 376 17.75 11.78 8.36
N ALA A 377 18.95 11.26 8.64
CA ALA A 377 20.10 12.07 9.01
C ALA A 377 20.45 13.18 8.00
N ARG A 378 19.97 13.05 6.76
CA ARG A 378 20.29 13.94 5.64
C ARG A 378 19.09 14.70 5.08
N THR A 379 17.86 14.24 5.34
CA THR A 379 16.66 14.77 4.65
C THR A 379 15.62 15.35 5.60
N PHE A 380 15.65 15.02 6.88
CA PHE A 380 14.63 15.47 7.83
C PHE A 380 15.22 16.40 8.89
N THR A 381 14.66 17.61 9.01
CA THR A 381 15.17 18.64 9.91
C THR A 381 14.26 18.88 11.10
N PRO A 382 14.78 19.39 12.24
CA PRO A 382 13.95 19.83 13.36
C PRO A 382 12.91 20.88 12.94
N ALA A 383 13.24 21.75 11.99
CA ALA A 383 12.31 22.76 11.47
C ALA A 383 11.13 22.11 10.72
N THR A 384 11.38 21.09 9.91
CA THR A 384 10.34 20.30 9.23
C THR A 384 9.39 19.68 10.26
N ARG A 385 9.93 19.02 11.30
CA ARG A 385 9.13 18.44 12.39
C ARG A 385 8.26 19.47 13.09
N GLN A 386 8.84 20.60 13.48
CA GLN A 386 8.12 21.66 14.20
C GLN A 386 6.96 22.24 13.37
N GLN A 387 7.18 22.47 12.09
CA GLN A 387 6.15 23.01 11.20
C GLN A 387 5.03 22.00 10.94
N SER A 388 5.37 20.72 10.83
CA SER A 388 4.35 19.64 10.71
C SER A 388 3.47 19.58 11.95
N ILE A 389 4.07 19.62 13.14
CA ILE A 389 3.33 19.64 14.42
C ILE A 389 2.40 20.85 14.48
N ALA A 390 2.89 22.04 14.20
CA ALA A 390 2.06 23.25 14.25
C ALA A 390 0.88 23.21 13.27
N MET A 391 1.03 22.59 12.10
CA MET A 391 -0.05 22.42 11.13
C MET A 391 -1.10 21.41 11.63
N ILE A 392 -0.67 20.28 12.18
CA ILE A 392 -1.56 19.28 12.78
C ILE A 392 -2.37 19.90 13.94
N GLU A 393 -1.71 20.59 14.87
CA GLU A 393 -2.38 21.28 16.00
C GLU A 393 -3.44 22.28 15.51
N GLY A 394 -3.14 23.01 14.42
CA GLY A 394 -4.11 23.90 13.77
C GLY A 394 -5.34 23.16 13.25
N ILE A 395 -5.16 22.01 12.60
CA ILE A 395 -6.24 21.18 12.06
C ILE A 395 -7.04 20.53 13.17
N GLU A 396 -6.39 19.99 14.22
CA GLU A 396 -7.04 19.45 15.42
C GLU A 396 -7.91 20.51 16.12
N SER A 397 -7.44 21.76 16.18
CA SER A 397 -8.22 22.90 16.72
C SER A 397 -9.49 23.14 15.92
N VAL A 398 -9.43 23.08 14.58
CA VAL A 398 -10.62 23.22 13.73
C VAL A 398 -11.59 22.05 13.95
N MET A 399 -11.07 20.81 14.00
CA MET A 399 -11.90 19.62 14.24
C MET A 399 -12.61 19.71 15.59
N ARG A 400 -11.91 20.14 16.64
CA ARG A 400 -12.53 20.42 17.96
C ARG A 400 -13.71 21.37 17.86
N GLN A 401 -13.55 22.50 17.18
CA GLN A 401 -14.63 23.46 16.98
C GLN A 401 -15.80 22.85 16.20
N ARG A 402 -15.54 22.04 15.18
CA ARG A 402 -16.57 21.36 14.41
C ARG A 402 -17.39 20.38 15.28
N ILE A 403 -16.72 19.57 16.10
CA ILE A 403 -17.40 18.66 17.04
C ILE A 403 -18.25 19.45 18.05
N GLU A 404 -17.72 20.52 18.65
CA GLU A 404 -18.44 21.36 19.61
C GLU A 404 -19.69 21.99 18.98
N GLN A 405 -19.60 22.45 17.73
CA GLN A 405 -20.67 23.13 17.01
C GLN A 405 -21.64 22.20 16.28
N ALA A 406 -21.36 20.90 16.15
CA ALA A 406 -22.24 19.94 15.48
C ALA A 406 -23.61 19.88 16.17
N ASP A 407 -24.64 20.47 15.56
CA ASP A 407 -26.00 20.56 16.10
C ASP A 407 -26.75 19.21 16.09
N TRP A 408 -26.30 18.31 15.25
CA TRP A 408 -26.88 16.97 15.09
C TRP A 408 -26.32 15.94 16.07
N MET A 409 -25.20 16.22 16.73
CA MET A 409 -24.53 15.31 17.65
C MET A 409 -24.94 15.58 19.09
N SER A 410 -25.35 14.55 19.80
CA SER A 410 -25.73 14.61 21.21
C SER A 410 -24.54 14.93 22.12
N ARG A 411 -24.80 15.42 23.31
CA ARG A 411 -23.75 15.78 24.29
C ARG A 411 -22.86 14.58 24.66
N PRO A 412 -23.38 13.37 24.94
CA PRO A 412 -22.54 12.23 25.26
C PRO A 412 -21.55 11.87 24.13
N THR A 413 -22.02 11.85 22.89
CA THR A 413 -21.18 11.55 21.73
C THR A 413 -20.10 12.63 21.51
N LYS A 414 -20.45 13.92 21.67
CA LYS A 414 -19.47 15.02 21.62
C LYS A 414 -18.38 14.88 22.66
N ASP A 415 -18.74 14.56 23.91
CA ASP A 415 -17.76 14.43 25.00
C ASP A 415 -16.75 13.30 24.70
N GLN A 416 -17.22 12.16 24.16
CA GLN A 416 -16.37 11.05 23.76
C GLN A 416 -15.51 11.42 22.54
N ALA A 417 -16.08 12.07 21.51
CA ALA A 417 -15.35 12.52 20.34
C ALA A 417 -14.24 13.50 20.71
N LEU A 418 -14.50 14.45 21.62
CA LEU A 418 -13.51 15.39 22.12
C LEU A 418 -12.42 14.71 22.95
N ALA A 419 -12.76 13.69 23.75
CA ALA A 419 -11.79 12.89 24.49
C ALA A 419 -10.90 12.11 23.52
N LYS A 420 -11.47 11.49 22.48
CA LYS A 420 -10.71 10.77 21.43
C LYS A 420 -9.75 11.71 20.68
N LEU A 421 -10.25 12.86 20.25
CA LEU A 421 -9.41 13.88 19.58
C LEU A 421 -8.25 14.34 20.46
N ALA A 422 -8.50 14.54 21.77
CA ALA A 422 -7.45 14.96 22.70
C ALA A 422 -6.43 13.85 22.99
N GLY A 423 -6.79 12.60 22.78
CA GLY A 423 -5.94 11.43 22.98
C GLY A 423 -5.12 11.03 21.75
N ILE A 424 -5.33 11.64 20.58
CA ILE A 424 -4.59 11.32 19.36
C ILE A 424 -3.08 11.59 19.56
N ARG A 425 -2.27 10.62 19.20
CA ARG A 425 -0.82 10.73 19.19
C ARG A 425 -0.30 11.03 17.79
N ASN A 426 0.61 12.00 17.67
CA ASN A 426 1.18 12.41 16.39
C ASN A 426 2.62 11.89 16.26
N LYS A 427 2.85 10.88 15.44
CA LYS A 427 4.18 10.37 15.10
C LYS A 427 4.71 11.06 13.85
N ILE A 428 5.79 11.83 14.01
CA ILE A 428 6.32 12.69 12.95
C ILE A 428 7.79 12.36 12.66
N GLY A 429 8.06 11.92 11.42
CA GLY A 429 9.38 11.77 10.85
C GLY A 429 9.98 10.38 11.02
N HIS A 430 10.32 9.97 12.23
CA HIS A 430 11.04 8.72 12.48
C HIS A 430 10.92 8.28 13.95
N PRO A 431 11.20 6.98 14.26
CA PRO A 431 11.25 6.49 15.63
C PRO A 431 12.39 7.15 16.43
N GLU A 432 12.18 7.31 17.73
CA GLU A 432 13.21 7.80 18.65
C GLU A 432 14.29 6.71 18.89
N THR A 433 13.87 5.45 18.94
CA THR A 433 14.75 4.28 19.09
C THR A 433 14.73 3.44 17.83
N TRP A 434 15.88 3.28 17.19
CA TRP A 434 16.03 2.51 15.97
C TRP A 434 16.01 1.01 16.25
N ARG A 435 15.39 0.24 15.34
CA ARG A 435 15.38 -1.22 15.37
C ARG A 435 16.81 -1.78 15.24
N ASP A 436 17.17 -2.73 16.12
CA ASP A 436 18.45 -3.41 16.06
C ASP A 436 18.39 -4.62 15.11
N TYR A 437 19.05 -4.49 13.97
CA TYR A 437 19.19 -5.56 12.98
C TYR A 437 20.46 -6.40 13.16
N SER A 438 21.24 -6.20 14.23
CA SER A 438 22.49 -6.97 14.47
C SER A 438 22.30 -8.49 14.46
N PRO A 439 21.11 -9.07 14.83
CA PRO A 439 20.87 -10.50 14.71
C PRO A 439 20.71 -11.02 13.27
N VAL A 440 20.49 -10.15 12.28
CA VAL A 440 20.33 -10.54 10.89
C VAL A 440 21.71 -10.67 10.25
N GLU A 441 22.19 -11.89 10.12
CA GLU A 441 23.46 -12.17 9.42
C GLU A 441 23.28 -12.03 7.92
N ILE A 442 24.08 -11.16 7.28
CA ILE A 442 24.03 -10.91 5.83
C ILE A 442 25.28 -11.51 5.17
N ASP A 443 25.05 -12.39 4.18
CA ASP A 443 26.07 -12.89 3.26
C ASP A 443 25.99 -12.13 1.94
N ARG A 444 27.09 -11.43 1.59
CA ARG A 444 27.22 -10.67 0.34
C ARG A 444 27.01 -11.51 -0.94
N LYS A 445 26.99 -12.84 -0.85
CA LYS A 445 26.89 -13.78 -1.97
C LYS A 445 25.59 -14.58 -1.96
N ASP A 446 24.73 -14.42 -0.95
CA ASP A 446 23.51 -15.19 -0.81
C ASP A 446 22.25 -14.31 -0.68
N TYR A 447 21.81 -13.77 -1.80
CA TYR A 447 20.60 -12.94 -1.83
C TYR A 447 19.37 -13.67 -1.27
N PHE A 448 19.13 -14.93 -1.68
CA PHE A 448 17.98 -15.70 -1.19
C PHE A 448 18.06 -15.95 0.33
N GLY A 449 19.23 -16.36 0.83
CA GLY A 449 19.45 -16.58 2.25
C GLY A 449 19.25 -15.30 3.08
N ASN A 450 19.72 -14.15 2.57
CA ASN A 450 19.54 -12.86 3.22
C ASN A 450 18.05 -12.48 3.37
N ARG A 451 17.26 -12.66 2.30
CA ARG A 451 15.80 -12.41 2.33
C ARG A 451 15.09 -13.30 3.36
N VAL A 452 15.41 -14.60 3.38
CA VAL A 452 14.83 -15.55 4.34
C VAL A 452 15.25 -15.22 5.78
N ALA A 453 16.51 -14.82 6.00
CA ALA A 453 16.99 -14.43 7.33
C ALA A 453 16.29 -13.16 7.84
N ALA A 454 16.12 -12.15 6.98
CA ALA A 454 15.41 -10.92 7.33
C ALA A 454 13.91 -11.18 7.60
N ALA A 455 13.25 -11.99 6.78
CA ALA A 455 11.86 -12.39 6.99
C ALA A 455 11.69 -13.14 8.32
N ALA A 456 12.60 -14.07 8.63
CA ALA A 456 12.56 -14.84 9.89
C ALA A 456 12.81 -13.95 11.12
N PHE A 457 13.68 -12.94 11.00
CA PHE A 457 13.91 -11.96 12.07
C PHE A 457 12.65 -11.13 12.35
N GLU A 458 12.05 -10.55 11.31
CA GLU A 458 10.85 -9.71 11.47
C GLU A 458 9.67 -10.54 12.00
N GLU A 459 9.50 -11.75 11.49
CA GLU A 459 8.48 -12.67 11.95
C GLU A 459 8.65 -13.06 13.42
N ALA A 460 9.88 -13.38 13.83
CA ALA A 460 10.17 -13.70 15.23
C ALA A 460 9.93 -12.48 16.14
N ARG A 461 10.24 -11.28 15.67
CA ARG A 461 9.99 -10.02 16.37
C ARG A 461 8.49 -9.82 16.58
N GLN A 462 7.70 -9.93 15.51
CA GLN A 462 6.25 -9.78 15.58
C GLN A 462 5.58 -10.82 16.46
N MET A 463 5.91 -12.09 16.28
CA MET A 463 5.39 -13.16 17.14
C MET A 463 5.81 -12.99 18.60
N GLY A 464 6.95 -12.38 18.84
CA GLY A 464 7.44 -12.03 20.19
C GLY A 464 6.64 -10.93 20.90
N MET A 465 5.82 -10.16 20.18
CA MET A 465 4.93 -9.16 20.79
C MET A 465 3.67 -9.80 21.39
N ILE A 466 3.21 -10.95 20.90
CA ILE A 466 1.97 -11.60 21.35
C ILE A 466 2.04 -11.87 22.86
N GLY A 467 1.00 -11.43 23.59
CA GLY A 467 0.90 -11.53 25.03
C GLY A 467 1.70 -10.48 25.80
N ARG A 468 2.24 -9.48 25.12
CA ARG A 468 2.92 -8.32 25.74
C ARG A 468 2.05 -7.07 25.65
N PRO A 469 2.32 -6.04 26.44
CA PRO A 469 1.72 -4.73 26.24
C PRO A 469 2.04 -4.19 24.84
N THR A 470 1.07 -3.49 24.25
CA THR A 470 1.25 -2.76 22.99
C THR A 470 2.30 -1.67 23.19
N ASP A 471 3.33 -1.68 22.36
CA ASP A 471 4.36 -0.64 22.37
C ASP A 471 3.84 0.60 21.65
N PRO A 472 3.65 1.71 22.35
CA PRO A 472 3.17 2.94 21.74
C PRO A 472 4.20 3.58 20.80
N ASP A 473 5.48 3.23 20.90
CA ASP A 473 6.55 3.82 20.08
C ASP A 473 6.90 2.97 18.86
N GLU A 474 6.25 1.82 18.65
CA GLU A 474 6.40 0.97 17.48
C GLU A 474 5.95 1.69 16.19
N TRP A 475 6.79 1.70 15.17
CA TRP A 475 6.49 2.24 13.84
C TRP A 475 6.21 1.11 12.84
N PHE A 476 5.13 1.24 12.05
CA PHE A 476 4.78 0.27 11.00
C PHE A 476 5.35 0.63 9.63
N MET A 477 5.58 1.92 9.39
CA MET A 477 6.20 2.40 8.17
C MET A 477 7.64 2.80 8.43
N THR A 478 8.51 2.53 7.45
CA THR A 478 9.88 3.02 7.48
C THR A 478 9.91 4.54 7.31
N PRO A 479 10.90 5.24 7.89
CA PRO A 479 10.97 6.70 7.81
C PRO A 479 11.04 7.28 6.40
N GLN A 480 11.52 6.52 5.42
CA GLN A 480 11.62 6.92 4.01
C GLN A 480 10.34 6.66 3.20
N THR A 481 9.34 6.04 3.79
CA THR A 481 8.05 5.76 3.13
C THR A 481 7.35 7.06 2.75
N VAL A 482 6.81 7.11 1.52
CA VAL A 482 5.96 8.21 1.04
C VAL A 482 4.50 7.80 1.21
N ASN A 483 4.04 7.88 2.43
CA ASN A 483 2.65 7.64 2.84
C ASN A 483 2.42 8.21 4.24
N ALA A 484 1.14 8.28 4.65
CA ALA A 484 0.70 8.56 6.01
C ALA A 484 -0.45 7.61 6.36
N PHE A 485 -0.80 7.47 7.63
CA PHE A 485 -1.97 6.71 8.06
C PHE A 485 -2.38 7.03 9.49
N TYR A 486 -3.67 6.81 9.78
CA TYR A 486 -4.21 6.76 11.13
C TYR A 486 -4.38 5.30 11.58
N ASP A 487 -3.95 4.98 12.81
CA ASP A 487 -4.17 3.66 13.46
C ASP A 487 -5.28 3.80 14.52
N PRO A 488 -6.46 3.22 14.29
CA PRO A 488 -7.58 3.34 15.23
C PRO A 488 -7.37 2.60 16.56
N GLN A 489 -6.62 1.49 16.57
CA GLN A 489 -6.34 0.72 17.79
C GLN A 489 -5.29 1.38 18.70
N ARG A 490 -4.48 2.30 18.15
CA ARG A 490 -3.50 3.07 18.91
C ARG A 490 -3.89 4.54 19.06
N ASN A 491 -4.97 4.96 18.40
CA ASN A 491 -5.40 6.35 18.31
C ASN A 491 -4.23 7.27 17.94
N GLU A 492 -3.56 6.95 16.80
CA GLU A 492 -2.35 7.68 16.38
C GLU A 492 -2.31 7.97 14.88
N MET A 493 -1.81 9.15 14.53
CA MET A 493 -1.45 9.52 13.16
C MET A 493 0.05 9.35 12.94
N ASN A 494 0.42 8.85 11.74
CA ASN A 494 1.80 8.54 11.40
C ASN A 494 2.20 9.24 10.10
N PHE A 495 3.23 10.10 10.18
CA PHE A 495 3.79 10.87 9.05
C PHE A 495 5.29 10.62 8.94
N PRO A 496 5.76 9.61 8.20
CA PRO A 496 7.16 9.35 7.97
C PRO A 496 7.89 10.54 7.32
N ALA A 497 9.20 10.65 7.54
CA ALA A 497 10.02 11.71 6.95
C ALA A 497 9.97 11.73 5.41
N GLY A 498 9.72 10.58 4.78
CA GLY A 498 9.66 10.41 3.33
C GLY A 498 8.50 11.15 2.67
N VAL A 499 7.34 11.27 3.34
CA VAL A 499 6.20 12.03 2.83
C VAL A 499 6.33 13.53 3.13
N LEU A 500 7.08 13.88 4.17
CA LEU A 500 7.35 15.26 4.56
C LEU A 500 8.49 15.92 3.74
N GLN A 501 8.47 15.69 2.41
CA GLN A 501 9.41 16.22 1.42
C GLN A 501 8.66 16.95 0.30
N PRO A 502 9.28 17.96 -0.35
CA PRO A 502 8.70 18.54 -1.56
C PRO A 502 8.49 17.47 -2.66
N PRO A 503 7.37 17.53 -3.41
CA PRO A 503 6.38 18.58 -3.46
C PRO A 503 5.24 18.47 -2.44
N LEU A 504 5.15 17.37 -1.69
CA LEU A 504 4.04 17.14 -0.75
C LEU A 504 4.13 18.07 0.46
N PHE A 505 5.30 18.23 1.07
CA PHE A 505 5.55 19.20 2.14
C PHE A 505 6.63 20.18 1.71
N ASP A 506 6.22 21.36 1.23
CA ASP A 506 7.13 22.38 0.73
C ASP A 506 7.07 23.68 1.56
N MET A 507 8.10 23.89 2.37
CA MET A 507 8.24 25.09 3.22
C MET A 507 8.61 26.36 2.45
N ARG A 508 8.92 26.28 1.14
CA ARG A 508 9.39 27.41 0.31
C ARG A 508 8.24 28.13 -0.39
N ILE A 509 7.04 27.52 -0.41
CA ILE A 509 5.85 28.11 -1.00
C ILE A 509 4.99 28.85 0.04
N ASP A 510 4.09 29.70 -0.43
CA ASP A 510 3.11 30.38 0.42
C ASP A 510 2.17 29.41 1.15
N ALA A 511 1.50 29.90 2.18
CA ALA A 511 0.68 29.07 3.06
C ALA A 511 -0.49 28.40 2.32
N ALA A 512 -1.18 29.10 1.41
CA ALA A 512 -2.39 28.59 0.77
C ALA A 512 -2.19 27.22 0.09
N PRO A 513 -1.29 27.04 -0.90
CA PRO A 513 -1.08 25.74 -1.52
C PRO A 513 -0.46 24.71 -0.58
N ARG A 514 0.34 25.11 0.41
CA ARG A 514 0.89 24.17 1.42
C ARG A 514 -0.22 23.58 2.29
N TRP A 515 -1.16 24.40 2.74
CA TRP A 515 -2.33 23.91 3.47
C TRP A 515 -3.28 23.09 2.59
N GLY A 516 -3.43 23.47 1.30
CA GLY A 516 -4.21 22.69 0.34
C GLY A 516 -3.63 21.30 0.08
N ASN A 517 -2.31 21.14 0.12
CA ASN A 517 -1.63 19.85 -0.09
C ASN A 517 -1.43 19.13 1.25
N THR A 518 -0.39 19.48 2.01
CA THR A 518 -0.04 18.77 3.26
C THR A 518 -1.09 18.93 4.34
N GLY A 519 -1.70 20.12 4.46
CA GLY A 519 -2.78 20.35 5.43
C GLY A 519 -3.98 19.44 5.16
N GLU A 520 -4.32 19.24 3.90
CA GLU A 520 -5.35 18.27 3.50
C GLU A 520 -4.97 16.85 3.93
N THR A 521 -3.77 16.38 3.61
CA THR A 521 -3.30 15.03 4.02
C THR A 521 -3.35 14.85 5.54
N MET A 522 -2.92 15.88 6.30
CA MET A 522 -3.01 15.83 7.78
C MET A 522 -4.46 15.82 8.28
N GLY A 523 -5.34 16.58 7.62
CA GLY A 523 -6.77 16.57 7.90
C GLY A 523 -7.44 15.24 7.55
N HIS A 524 -7.04 14.64 6.42
CA HIS A 524 -7.49 13.33 5.96
C HIS A 524 -7.18 12.24 7.02
N GLU A 525 -5.93 12.16 7.49
CA GLU A 525 -5.56 11.20 8.53
C GLU A 525 -6.30 11.43 9.85
N LEU A 526 -6.50 12.70 10.23
CA LEU A 526 -7.28 13.03 11.42
C LEU A 526 -8.73 12.55 11.31
N VAL A 527 -9.33 12.68 10.12
CA VAL A 527 -10.74 12.32 9.89
C VAL A 527 -10.94 10.82 9.98
N HIS A 528 -9.94 10.00 9.68
CA HIS A 528 -10.03 8.55 9.87
C HIS A 528 -10.30 8.14 11.33
N ALA A 529 -10.05 9.01 12.31
CA ALA A 529 -10.52 8.77 13.67
C ALA A 529 -12.05 8.78 13.81
N PHE A 530 -12.76 9.39 12.86
CA PHE A 530 -14.20 9.69 12.94
C PHE A 530 -14.96 9.31 11.66
N ASP A 531 -14.34 8.60 10.72
CA ASP A 531 -15.00 8.08 9.52
C ASP A 531 -15.91 6.88 9.84
N ASP A 532 -16.45 6.21 8.82
CA ASP A 532 -17.34 5.06 8.97
C ASP A 532 -16.70 3.86 9.68
N THR A 533 -15.38 3.76 9.66
CA THR A 533 -14.59 2.72 10.35
C THR A 533 -14.08 3.21 11.70
N GLY A 534 -13.38 4.36 11.73
CA GLY A 534 -12.73 4.86 12.95
C GLY A 534 -13.70 5.25 14.06
N ARG A 535 -14.92 5.67 13.73
CA ARG A 535 -15.96 5.98 14.71
C ARG A 535 -16.32 4.81 15.65
N HIS A 536 -15.98 3.58 15.29
CA HIS A 536 -16.22 2.40 16.11
C HIS A 536 -15.13 2.16 17.18
N PHE A 537 -14.08 2.97 17.21
CA PHE A 537 -13.03 2.90 18.22
C PHE A 537 -13.13 4.10 19.17
N ASP A 538 -13.03 3.82 20.48
CA ASP A 538 -13.00 4.86 21.49
C ASP A 538 -11.63 5.57 21.60
N ALA A 539 -11.48 6.44 22.59
CA ALA A 539 -10.24 7.19 22.83
C ALA A 539 -9.03 6.30 23.17
N ASP A 540 -9.28 5.13 23.76
CA ASP A 540 -8.27 4.16 24.18
C ASP A 540 -7.99 3.10 23.08
N GLY A 541 -8.70 3.17 21.93
CA GLY A 541 -8.55 2.24 20.80
C GLY A 541 -9.37 0.96 20.92
N ASN A 542 -10.31 0.87 21.88
CA ASN A 542 -11.23 -0.27 21.99
C ASN A 542 -12.28 -0.21 20.89
N LEU A 543 -12.55 -1.35 20.25
CA LEU A 543 -13.65 -1.50 19.29
C LEU A 543 -14.98 -1.58 20.05
N VAL A 544 -15.66 -0.45 20.23
CA VAL A 544 -16.91 -0.31 20.97
C VAL A 544 -17.85 0.68 20.29
N ASP A 545 -19.16 0.45 20.40
CA ASP A 545 -20.16 1.41 19.94
C ASP A 545 -20.41 2.46 21.04
N TRP A 546 -19.71 3.60 20.94
CA TRP A 546 -19.81 4.70 21.89
C TRP A 546 -20.71 5.84 21.42
N TRP A 547 -21.21 5.76 20.20
CA TRP A 547 -22.18 6.70 19.66
C TRP A 547 -23.58 6.37 20.17
N THR A 548 -24.43 7.40 20.35
CA THR A 548 -25.85 7.11 20.54
C THR A 548 -26.46 6.58 19.25
N ALA A 549 -27.50 5.76 19.34
CA ALA A 549 -28.17 5.20 18.17
C ALA A 549 -28.68 6.28 17.18
N ASP A 550 -29.18 7.41 17.74
CA ASP A 550 -29.67 8.54 16.94
C ASP A 550 -28.53 9.26 16.22
N ASP A 551 -27.39 9.46 16.89
CA ASP A 551 -26.21 10.09 16.27
C ASP A 551 -25.59 9.20 15.18
N ALA A 552 -25.53 7.87 15.44
CA ALA A 552 -25.05 6.90 14.44
C ALA A 552 -25.95 6.91 13.19
N ALA A 553 -27.28 6.88 13.37
CA ALA A 553 -28.23 6.95 12.25
C ALA A 553 -28.13 8.26 11.45
N GLU A 554 -27.91 9.39 12.15
CA GLU A 554 -27.74 10.69 11.49
C GLU A 554 -26.42 10.74 10.71
N PHE A 555 -25.33 10.19 11.25
CA PHE A 555 -24.06 10.05 10.53
C PHE A 555 -24.23 9.20 9.26
N GLU A 556 -24.87 8.03 9.35
CA GLU A 556 -25.15 7.17 8.21
C GLU A 556 -26.01 7.88 7.15
N ARG A 557 -27.02 8.67 7.58
CA ARG A 557 -27.82 9.47 6.66
C ARG A 557 -27.00 10.54 5.93
N ARG A 558 -26.04 11.18 6.62
CA ARG A 558 -25.15 12.19 6.03
C ARG A 558 -24.16 11.58 5.05
N THR A 559 -23.56 10.45 5.41
CA THR A 559 -22.58 9.75 4.56
C THR A 559 -23.23 9.08 3.35
N GLN A 560 -24.55 8.74 3.42
CA GLN A 560 -25.29 8.23 2.25
C GLN A 560 -25.24 9.19 1.07
N CYS A 561 -25.15 10.50 1.29
CA CYS A 561 -24.96 11.50 0.25
C CYS A 561 -23.67 11.23 -0.57
N LEU A 562 -22.55 10.89 0.09
CA LEU A 562 -21.32 10.52 -0.59
C LEU A 562 -21.44 9.17 -1.29
N VAL A 563 -22.07 8.18 -0.66
CA VAL A 563 -22.32 6.87 -1.28
C VAL A 563 -23.07 7.02 -2.59
N ASP A 564 -24.12 7.85 -2.63
CA ASP A 564 -24.93 8.09 -3.81
C ASP A 564 -24.14 8.85 -4.89
N GLN A 565 -23.39 9.87 -4.49
CA GLN A 565 -22.57 10.66 -5.40
C GLN A 565 -21.47 9.80 -6.03
N TYR A 566 -20.63 9.15 -5.23
CA TYR A 566 -19.51 8.38 -5.73
C TYR A 566 -19.93 7.12 -6.47
N GLY A 567 -21.03 6.47 -6.05
CA GLY A 567 -21.64 5.35 -6.78
C GLY A 567 -22.15 5.70 -8.19
N SER A 568 -22.35 6.98 -8.48
CA SER A 568 -22.70 7.45 -9.83
C SER A 568 -21.50 7.50 -10.79
N TYR A 569 -20.27 7.55 -10.26
CA TYR A 569 -19.06 7.70 -11.04
C TYR A 569 -18.65 6.40 -11.76
N THR A 570 -18.08 6.55 -12.95
CA THR A 570 -17.56 5.43 -13.73
C THR A 570 -16.04 5.39 -13.60
N VAL A 571 -15.49 4.22 -13.19
CA VAL A 571 -14.05 4.02 -13.04
C VAL A 571 -13.38 3.78 -14.38
N ILE A 572 -13.87 2.79 -15.13
CA ILE A 572 -13.37 2.40 -16.45
C ILE A 572 -14.47 1.63 -17.19
N ASP A 573 -14.51 1.72 -18.51
CA ASP A 573 -15.51 1.11 -19.35
C ASP A 573 -16.94 1.49 -18.86
N ASP A 574 -17.76 0.55 -18.42
CA ASP A 574 -19.06 0.74 -17.78
C ASP A 574 -19.04 0.39 -16.26
N VAL A 575 -17.87 0.11 -15.70
CA VAL A 575 -17.73 -0.27 -14.29
C VAL A 575 -17.89 0.95 -13.38
N LYS A 576 -18.93 0.91 -12.54
CA LYS A 576 -19.16 1.94 -11.51
C LYS A 576 -18.24 1.77 -10.31
N LEU A 577 -17.99 2.88 -9.63
CA LEU A 577 -17.25 2.87 -8.37
C LEU A 577 -18.05 2.13 -7.28
N ASN A 578 -17.39 1.26 -6.54
CA ASN A 578 -17.96 0.68 -5.33
C ASN A 578 -17.82 1.68 -4.17
N SER A 579 -18.77 2.61 -4.11
CA SER A 579 -18.74 3.73 -3.16
C SER A 579 -18.88 3.32 -1.69
N ARG A 580 -19.32 2.11 -1.39
CA ARG A 580 -19.30 1.59 -0.01
C ARG A 580 -17.92 1.11 0.40
N LEU A 581 -17.12 0.61 -0.56
CA LEU A 581 -15.73 0.23 -0.33
C LEU A 581 -14.83 1.46 -0.14
N THR A 582 -15.17 2.59 -0.77
CA THR A 582 -14.35 3.81 -0.73
C THR A 582 -14.84 4.85 0.27
N LEU A 583 -15.91 4.57 1.02
CA LEU A 583 -16.61 5.58 1.83
C LEU A 583 -15.71 6.28 2.85
N GLY A 584 -14.90 5.53 3.59
CA GLY A 584 -13.99 6.11 4.59
C GLY A 584 -13.02 7.11 3.97
N GLU A 585 -12.43 6.74 2.84
CA GLU A 585 -11.52 7.61 2.09
C GLU A 585 -12.22 8.84 1.50
N ASP A 586 -13.45 8.66 1.00
CA ASP A 586 -14.24 9.77 0.43
C ASP A 586 -14.68 10.77 1.52
N ILE A 587 -14.97 10.28 2.74
CA ILE A 587 -15.22 11.11 3.93
C ILE A 587 -13.94 11.86 4.33
N ALA A 588 -12.82 11.16 4.40
CA ALA A 588 -11.55 11.72 4.83
C ALA A 588 -11.06 12.82 3.87
N ASP A 589 -11.19 12.61 2.56
CA ASP A 589 -10.87 13.63 1.55
C ASP A 589 -11.73 14.89 1.68
N LEU A 590 -13.06 14.74 1.79
CA LEU A 590 -13.97 15.89 1.87
C LEU A 590 -13.79 16.68 3.15
N VAL A 591 -13.81 15.99 4.28
CA VAL A 591 -13.73 16.64 5.59
C VAL A 591 -12.31 17.16 5.84
N GLY A 592 -11.27 16.39 5.48
CA GLY A 592 -9.87 16.79 5.58
C GLY A 592 -9.55 18.07 4.79
N THR A 593 -10.04 18.15 3.54
CA THR A 593 -9.92 19.38 2.72
C THR A 593 -10.64 20.56 3.40
N THR A 594 -11.83 20.33 3.97
CA THR A 594 -12.60 21.37 4.67
C THR A 594 -11.85 21.87 5.91
N LEU A 595 -11.31 20.95 6.74
CA LEU A 595 -10.52 21.28 7.92
C LEU A 595 -9.26 22.08 7.55
N ALA A 596 -8.56 21.65 6.51
CA ALA A 596 -7.37 22.33 6.02
C ALA A 596 -7.67 23.75 5.51
N TYR A 597 -8.80 23.93 4.80
CA TYR A 597 -9.20 25.25 4.32
C TYR A 597 -9.48 26.22 5.47
N VAL A 598 -10.26 25.78 6.47
CA VAL A 598 -10.56 26.60 7.65
C VAL A 598 -9.29 26.86 8.46
N GLY A 599 -8.45 25.84 8.67
CA GLY A 599 -7.17 25.94 9.37
C GLY A 599 -6.24 26.94 8.70
N TRP A 600 -6.15 26.91 7.36
CA TRP A 600 -5.40 27.90 6.60
C TRP A 600 -5.91 29.34 6.84
N LYS A 601 -7.23 29.54 6.75
CA LYS A 601 -7.82 30.88 6.96
C LYS A 601 -7.56 31.41 8.37
N LEU A 602 -7.61 30.55 9.39
CA LEU A 602 -7.29 30.93 10.78
C LEU A 602 -5.80 31.19 10.97
N ALA A 603 -4.92 30.36 10.41
CA ALA A 603 -3.47 30.49 10.53
C ALA A 603 -2.91 31.74 9.84
N THR A 604 -3.64 32.28 8.86
CA THR A 604 -3.23 33.49 8.11
C THR A 604 -4.13 34.68 8.38
N GLU A 605 -4.93 34.64 9.45
CA GLU A 605 -5.81 35.77 9.82
C GLU A 605 -5.00 37.05 10.06
N GLY A 606 -5.35 38.12 9.35
CA GLY A 606 -4.67 39.40 9.43
C GLY A 606 -3.39 39.50 8.60
N GLU A 607 -2.94 38.46 7.93
CA GLU A 607 -1.82 38.52 7.00
C GLU A 607 -2.27 39.02 5.60
N PRO A 608 -1.47 39.84 4.93
CA PRO A 608 -1.76 40.22 3.56
C PRO A 608 -1.47 39.04 2.63
N LEU A 609 -2.51 38.46 2.05
CA LEU A 609 -2.40 37.38 1.08
C LEU A 609 -2.46 37.94 -0.33
N GLU A 610 -1.38 37.78 -1.10
CA GLU A 610 -1.26 38.33 -2.45
C GLU A 610 -1.50 37.30 -3.52
N PRO A 611 -2.20 37.65 -4.62
CA PRO A 611 -2.30 36.76 -5.79
C PRO A 611 -0.92 36.45 -6.37
N ARG A 612 -0.71 35.17 -6.79
CA ARG A 612 0.53 34.71 -7.44
C ARG A 612 0.19 33.79 -8.61
N ASP A 613 1.03 33.76 -9.62
CA ASP A 613 0.88 32.91 -10.80
C ASP A 613 -0.47 33.10 -11.53
N GLY A 614 -1.11 34.28 -11.37
CA GLY A 614 -2.43 34.60 -11.92
C GLY A 614 -3.59 33.91 -11.18
N LEU A 615 -3.38 33.48 -9.94
CA LEU A 615 -4.37 32.82 -9.08
C LEU A 615 -4.55 33.61 -7.79
N SER A 616 -5.79 33.72 -7.28
CA SER A 616 -6.07 34.24 -5.96
C SER A 616 -5.52 33.30 -4.87
N PRO A 617 -5.36 33.72 -3.61
CA PRO A 617 -4.96 32.83 -2.53
C PRO A 617 -5.88 31.60 -2.38
N GLU A 618 -7.20 31.77 -2.51
CA GLU A 618 -8.18 30.69 -2.46
C GLU A 618 -8.00 29.71 -3.63
N GLN A 619 -7.82 30.23 -4.84
CA GLN A 619 -7.53 29.39 -6.01
C GLN A 619 -6.23 28.63 -5.84
N ARG A 620 -5.19 29.24 -5.25
CA ARG A 620 -3.93 28.56 -4.94
C ARG A 620 -4.08 27.46 -3.92
N PHE A 621 -4.96 27.62 -2.92
CA PHE A 621 -5.29 26.55 -1.98
C PHE A 621 -5.83 25.32 -2.73
N PHE A 622 -6.88 25.51 -3.55
CA PHE A 622 -7.49 24.41 -4.29
C PHE A 622 -6.56 23.80 -5.35
N VAL A 623 -5.75 24.60 -6.05
CA VAL A 623 -4.75 24.05 -6.98
C VAL A 623 -3.69 23.25 -6.23
N GLY A 624 -3.21 23.71 -5.08
CA GLY A 624 -2.31 22.94 -4.21
C GLY A 624 -2.93 21.63 -3.76
N ASN A 625 -4.22 21.65 -3.37
CA ASN A 625 -4.99 20.47 -3.03
C ASN A 625 -5.10 19.49 -4.21
N ALA A 626 -5.39 19.93 -5.41
CA ALA A 626 -5.50 19.04 -6.56
C ALA A 626 -4.15 18.46 -7.01
N GLN A 627 -3.05 19.20 -6.88
CA GLN A 627 -1.76 18.82 -7.48
C GLN A 627 -1.08 17.64 -6.79
N TRP A 628 -1.39 17.31 -5.53
CA TRP A 628 -0.89 16.08 -4.95
C TRP A 628 -1.45 14.83 -5.65
N ALA A 629 -2.66 14.94 -6.20
CA ALA A 629 -3.38 13.85 -6.86
C ALA A 629 -3.06 13.74 -8.35
N CYS A 630 -2.24 14.62 -8.96
CA CYS A 630 -1.94 14.54 -10.39
C CYS A 630 -1.32 13.20 -10.75
N GLY A 631 -1.94 12.47 -11.70
CA GLY A 631 -1.46 11.15 -12.09
C GLY A 631 -2.32 10.43 -13.12
N ALA A 632 -1.80 9.29 -13.56
CA ALA A 632 -2.44 8.38 -14.48
C ALA A 632 -2.24 6.92 -14.05
N VAL A 633 -3.10 6.04 -14.52
CA VAL A 633 -3.09 4.59 -14.26
C VAL A 633 -3.38 3.84 -15.56
N THR A 634 -2.80 2.63 -15.72
CA THR A 634 -3.13 1.75 -16.87
C THR A 634 -4.56 1.23 -16.75
N ASP A 635 -5.19 0.91 -17.88
CA ASP A 635 -6.56 0.40 -17.89
C ASP A 635 -6.68 -0.92 -17.13
N GLU A 636 -5.70 -1.82 -17.26
CA GLU A 636 -5.64 -3.08 -16.53
C GLU A 636 -5.60 -2.84 -15.02
N ARG A 637 -4.76 -1.92 -14.57
CA ARG A 637 -4.67 -1.55 -13.15
C ARG A 637 -5.96 -0.90 -12.65
N ALA A 638 -6.61 -0.06 -13.48
CA ALA A 638 -7.88 0.57 -13.14
C ALA A 638 -8.99 -0.49 -12.92
N ARG A 639 -9.04 -1.54 -13.78
CA ARG A 639 -10.00 -2.66 -13.61
C ARG A 639 -9.77 -3.45 -12.32
N VAL A 640 -8.51 -3.71 -11.96
CA VAL A 640 -8.19 -4.34 -10.67
C VAL A 640 -8.63 -3.43 -9.52
N LYS A 641 -8.25 -2.15 -9.55
CA LYS A 641 -8.57 -1.18 -8.50
C LYS A 641 -10.07 -0.97 -8.30
N ALA A 642 -10.87 -0.99 -9.37
CA ALA A 642 -12.32 -0.86 -9.27
C ALA A 642 -12.98 -1.90 -8.34
N ARG A 643 -12.33 -3.04 -8.10
CA ARG A 643 -12.83 -4.14 -7.27
C ARG A 643 -12.11 -4.31 -5.94
N THR A 644 -10.90 -3.79 -5.82
CA THR A 644 -10.01 -4.06 -4.68
C THR A 644 -9.58 -2.85 -3.88
N SER A 645 -9.72 -1.64 -4.45
CA SER A 645 -9.20 -0.40 -3.85
C SER A 645 -10.25 0.24 -2.96
N ILE A 646 -9.82 0.63 -1.76
CA ILE A 646 -10.59 1.51 -0.87
C ILE A 646 -10.56 2.98 -1.35
N TYR A 647 -9.71 3.30 -2.33
CA TYR A 647 -9.57 4.65 -2.88
C TYR A 647 -10.35 4.82 -4.18
N ALA A 648 -11.11 5.89 -4.29
CA ALA A 648 -11.66 6.36 -5.53
C ALA A 648 -10.54 6.73 -6.54
N PRO A 649 -10.78 6.72 -7.87
CA PRO A 649 -9.84 7.28 -8.84
C PRO A 649 -9.44 8.72 -8.52
N LEU A 650 -8.17 9.08 -8.73
CA LEU A 650 -7.60 10.39 -8.37
C LEU A 650 -8.45 11.58 -8.84
N ARG A 651 -9.04 11.50 -10.05
CA ARG A 651 -9.96 12.51 -10.56
C ARG A 651 -11.15 12.74 -9.62
N TYR A 652 -11.70 11.68 -9.05
CA TYR A 652 -12.89 11.76 -8.18
C TYR A 652 -12.50 12.12 -6.73
N ARG A 653 -11.29 11.80 -6.29
CA ARG A 653 -10.76 12.31 -5.02
C ARG A 653 -10.64 13.83 -5.01
N ILE A 654 -10.53 14.49 -6.19
CA ILE A 654 -10.51 15.95 -6.32
C ILE A 654 -11.90 16.48 -6.70
N ASN A 655 -12.42 16.09 -7.87
CA ASN A 655 -13.70 16.64 -8.35
C ASN A 655 -14.88 16.29 -7.43
N GLY A 656 -14.86 15.09 -6.84
CA GLY A 656 -15.89 14.65 -5.89
C GLY A 656 -15.88 15.40 -4.56
N VAL A 657 -14.72 15.96 -4.18
CA VAL A 657 -14.54 16.82 -3.01
C VAL A 657 -15.01 18.24 -3.32
N VAL A 658 -14.39 18.89 -4.33
CA VAL A 658 -14.61 20.32 -4.57
C VAL A 658 -16.04 20.66 -4.96
N VAL A 659 -16.78 19.72 -5.57
CA VAL A 659 -18.21 19.90 -5.89
C VAL A 659 -19.09 20.07 -4.63
N ASN A 660 -18.59 19.68 -3.47
CA ASN A 660 -19.27 19.82 -2.18
C ASN A 660 -18.75 21.03 -1.35
N MET A 661 -17.84 21.83 -1.92
CA MET A 661 -17.26 22.99 -1.23
C MET A 661 -17.74 24.31 -1.84
N PRO A 662 -18.66 25.04 -1.18
CA PRO A 662 -19.11 26.36 -1.66
C PRO A 662 -17.97 27.36 -1.83
N GLU A 663 -16.89 27.23 -1.04
CA GLU A 663 -15.68 28.04 -1.11
C GLU A 663 -14.95 27.85 -2.46
N PHE A 664 -14.96 26.64 -3.01
CA PHE A 664 -14.44 26.35 -4.34
C PHE A 664 -15.27 27.05 -5.42
N ALA A 665 -16.60 26.88 -5.36
CA ALA A 665 -17.51 27.51 -6.31
C ALA A 665 -17.35 29.04 -6.29
N HIS A 666 -17.17 29.64 -5.11
CA HIS A 666 -16.90 31.07 -4.99
C HIS A 666 -15.53 31.45 -5.56
N ALA A 667 -14.47 30.70 -5.28
CA ALA A 667 -13.09 31.01 -5.71
C ALA A 667 -12.96 30.97 -7.24
N PHE A 668 -13.64 30.04 -7.90
CA PHE A 668 -13.60 29.87 -9.37
C PHE A 668 -14.82 30.44 -10.08
N GLN A 669 -15.77 31.07 -9.33
CA GLN A 669 -17.00 31.69 -9.86
C GLN A 669 -17.92 30.69 -10.58
N CYS A 670 -17.97 29.44 -10.09
CA CYS A 670 -18.85 28.42 -10.62
C CYS A 670 -20.33 28.75 -10.35
N THR A 671 -21.18 28.45 -11.31
CA THR A 671 -22.60 28.84 -11.31
C THR A 671 -23.51 27.64 -11.61
N GLN A 672 -24.80 27.84 -11.49
CA GLN A 672 -25.78 26.81 -11.83
C GLN A 672 -25.67 26.43 -13.30
N GLY A 673 -25.41 25.16 -13.56
CA GLY A 673 -25.23 24.58 -14.92
C GLY A 673 -23.82 24.02 -15.10
N ASP A 674 -22.84 24.49 -14.29
CA ASP A 674 -21.48 23.95 -14.32
C ASP A 674 -21.43 22.57 -13.64
N ALA A 675 -20.58 21.68 -14.12
CA ALA A 675 -20.53 20.28 -13.68
C ALA A 675 -20.11 20.14 -12.19
N LEU A 676 -19.28 21.06 -11.70
CA LEU A 676 -18.77 21.06 -10.32
C LEU A 676 -19.47 22.09 -9.43
N TYR A 677 -20.71 22.47 -9.76
CA TYR A 677 -21.54 23.33 -8.93
C TYR A 677 -22.71 22.56 -8.33
N LYS A 678 -22.90 22.67 -7.02
CA LYS A 678 -24.10 22.24 -6.30
C LYS A 678 -24.69 23.41 -5.51
N PRO A 679 -26.03 23.60 -5.55
CA PRO A 679 -26.67 24.50 -4.59
C PRO A 679 -26.37 24.09 -3.15
N GLU A 680 -26.33 25.04 -2.21
CA GLU A 680 -25.95 24.79 -0.81
C GLU A 680 -26.75 23.66 -0.15
N GLY A 681 -28.04 23.51 -0.46
CA GLY A 681 -28.88 22.42 0.06
C GLY A 681 -28.61 21.03 -0.55
N GLN A 682 -27.72 20.90 -1.53
CA GLN A 682 -27.39 19.65 -2.22
C GLN A 682 -25.93 19.20 -2.00
N VAL A 683 -25.12 20.00 -1.31
CA VAL A 683 -23.75 19.62 -0.97
C VAL A 683 -23.76 18.56 0.14
N CYS A 684 -22.88 17.58 0.05
CA CYS A 684 -22.70 16.61 1.12
C CYS A 684 -21.96 17.27 2.29
N LYS A 685 -22.59 17.30 3.45
CA LYS A 685 -22.01 17.83 4.71
C LYS A 685 -22.01 16.72 5.74
N ILE A 686 -20.85 16.36 6.24
CA ILE A 686 -20.72 15.33 7.29
C ILE A 686 -20.57 16.01 8.65
N TRP A 687 -19.60 16.92 8.79
CA TRP A 687 -19.25 17.65 10.02
C TRP A 687 -19.53 19.15 9.91
#